data_94ec15b97f87d8d49658efa6dbac1878
#
_entry.id   94ec15b97f87d8d49658efa6dbac1878
#
_cell.length_a   1.000
_cell.length_b   1.000
_cell.length_c   1.000
_cell.angle_alpha   90.00
_cell.angle_beta   90.00
_cell.angle_gamma   90.00
#
_symmetry.space_group_name_H-M   'P 1'
#
loop_
_entity.id
_entity.type
_entity.pdbx_description
1 polymer ?
#
loop_
_entity_poly.entity_id
_entity_poly.type
_entity_poly.pdbx_seq_one_letter_code
_entity_poly.pdbx_strand_id
1 'polypeptide(L)'
;MKNFFFPDRAHSRWLILLIDQMIVVWTLFISIVLTNTLSYTDVFNSGNAVYVALYCSIAAGVFISLRIHTGIIRYSNTEDILRVFLAVFVTSLLFVCVNKILSQRFQLLWHQMDKALILNFFISSSLLILMRILVKGVFLFFKELKSETKENILIYGSEKKAILIKKAIEQNGDSNLNIIGFVDDNRDRVDKYLEQKKVYHSCSVALLKEKHNIKKILFAEDALNTLNKKKIIDICVNEGMKVIMVPPSDKWLYGKLDSHQLRDLKIEDLLEREPIKLNKKNILKDLSGKCILVTGAAGSIGSEIVRQALQYNPKSVILCDQAETPLHDLKLELEDNFQEANVKIFMANVQNLNRIRTLFELYKPEIVFHAAAYKHVPMMENNPAEAILTNVLGTKNMADISMEFGVEKFVMISTDKAVKPTNVMGASKRLAEIYIQSLNSPEIISTGEITTQASRTRFVTTRFGNVLGSNGSVIPRFKSQIEKRGPITVTDPEITRYFMTIPEAVQLVMEAGAMGKGGEIYLFDMGKPVKIVDLAVNMIKLAGLTPYVDVDIVFTGLRPGEKLYEELLLIDEEIIPTHHPKIKISQKVAYNYLYVNQIIKDLIVLNNDGNDLNMVKKMKEIIPDYISNNSRFEELDLLVAN
;
A
#
# COMPACT_ATOMS: atom_id res chain seq x y z
N MET A 1 -17.83 42.08 -15.39
CA MET A 1 -18.78 40.98 -15.14
C MET A 1 -18.12 39.73 -14.55
N LYS A 2 -16.87 39.34 -14.93
CA LYS A 2 -16.18 38.15 -14.34
C LYS A 2 -16.06 38.19 -12.83
N ASN A 3 -15.76 39.35 -12.20
CA ASN A 3 -15.57 39.49 -10.78
C ASN A 3 -16.86 39.44 -9.93
N PHE A 4 -18.03 39.60 -10.56
CA PHE A 4 -19.29 39.53 -9.86
C PHE A 4 -19.79 38.08 -9.69
N PHE A 5 -19.48 37.19 -10.63
CA PHE A 5 -19.87 35.77 -10.56
C PHE A 5 -18.87 34.88 -9.85
N PHE A 6 -17.62 35.32 -9.65
CA PHE A 6 -16.53 34.56 -9.02
C PHE A 6 -15.75 35.39 -7.99
N PRO A 7 -16.38 35.90 -6.94
CA PRO A 7 -15.59 36.34 -5.80
C PRO A 7 -15.06 35.11 -5.09
N ASP A 8 -13.77 35.13 -4.71
CA ASP A 8 -13.16 34.11 -3.84
C ASP A 8 -13.82 34.07 -2.46
N ARG A 9 -14.63 35.07 -2.14
CA ARG A 9 -15.45 35.16 -0.93
C ARG A 9 -16.93 34.90 -1.22
N ALA A 10 -17.61 34.25 -0.30
CA ALA A 10 -19.06 34.07 -0.34
C ALA A 10 -19.75 35.45 -0.34
N HIS A 11 -20.79 35.62 -1.16
CA HIS A 11 -21.61 36.84 -1.13
C HIS A 11 -22.19 37.05 0.28
N SER A 12 -22.38 38.34 0.63
CA SER A 12 -23.02 38.68 1.89
C SER A 12 -24.40 37.99 2.01
N ARG A 13 -24.64 37.32 3.12
CA ARG A 13 -25.91 36.66 3.44
C ARG A 13 -27.11 37.62 3.36
N TRP A 14 -26.89 38.89 3.63
CA TRP A 14 -27.91 39.93 3.55
C TRP A 14 -28.28 40.27 2.09
N LEU A 15 -27.35 40.16 1.16
CA LEU A 15 -27.62 40.34 -0.27
C LEU A 15 -28.54 39.21 -0.80
N ILE A 16 -28.34 37.99 -0.33
CA ILE A 16 -29.19 36.85 -0.69
C ILE A 16 -30.60 37.09 -0.19
N LEU A 17 -30.77 37.50 1.06
CA LEU A 17 -32.08 37.84 1.63
C LEU A 17 -32.75 38.94 0.84
N LEU A 18 -32.02 39.99 0.46
CA LEU A 18 -32.58 41.11 -0.32
C LEU A 18 -33.09 40.65 -1.70
N ILE A 19 -32.33 39.81 -2.40
CA ILE A 19 -32.73 39.24 -3.68
C ILE A 19 -33.98 38.37 -3.53
N ASP A 20 -34.01 37.49 -2.55
CA ASP A 20 -35.17 36.63 -2.24
C ASP A 20 -36.41 37.49 -1.94
N GLN A 21 -36.27 38.56 -1.16
CA GLN A 21 -37.37 39.48 -0.85
C GLN A 21 -37.86 40.23 -2.08
N MET A 22 -36.95 40.70 -2.94
CA MET A 22 -37.33 41.35 -4.22
C MET A 22 -38.14 40.38 -5.09
N ILE A 23 -37.75 39.11 -5.18
CA ILE A 23 -38.51 38.10 -5.93
C ILE A 23 -39.93 37.93 -5.33
N VAL A 24 -40.00 37.78 -4.01
CA VAL A 24 -41.28 37.58 -3.30
C VAL A 24 -42.23 38.79 -3.51
N VAL A 25 -41.72 40.02 -3.44
CA VAL A 25 -42.50 41.25 -3.71
C VAL A 25 -43.00 41.28 -5.15
N TRP A 26 -42.12 40.99 -6.09
CA TRP A 26 -42.40 41.04 -7.51
C TRP A 26 -43.46 40.00 -7.91
N THR A 27 -43.33 38.79 -7.37
CA THR A 27 -44.33 37.74 -7.62
C THR A 27 -45.67 38.01 -6.98
N LEU A 28 -45.72 38.66 -5.81
CA LEU A 28 -46.95 39.11 -5.20
C LEU A 28 -47.66 40.15 -6.08
N PHE A 29 -46.92 41.14 -6.59
CA PHE A 29 -47.45 42.13 -7.52
C PHE A 29 -48.01 41.47 -8.79
N ILE A 30 -47.27 40.57 -9.42
CA ILE A 30 -47.73 39.82 -10.59
C ILE A 30 -49.02 39.04 -10.28
N SER A 31 -49.07 38.39 -9.15
CA SER A 31 -50.24 37.58 -8.76
C SER A 31 -51.51 38.43 -8.52
N ILE A 32 -51.34 39.61 -7.95
CA ILE A 32 -52.44 40.57 -7.79
C ILE A 32 -53.00 41.04 -9.14
N VAL A 33 -52.09 41.36 -10.05
CA VAL A 33 -52.49 41.83 -11.39
C VAL A 33 -53.15 40.70 -12.19
N LEU A 34 -52.58 39.50 -12.17
CA LEU A 34 -53.11 38.35 -12.92
C LEU A 34 -54.49 37.88 -12.43
N THR A 35 -54.79 38.07 -11.17
CA THR A 35 -56.08 37.69 -10.61
C THR A 35 -57.13 38.78 -10.72
N ASN A 36 -56.81 39.93 -11.34
CA ASN A 36 -57.67 41.11 -11.45
C ASN A 36 -58.28 41.55 -10.09
N THR A 37 -57.59 41.29 -9.00
CA THR A 37 -58.08 41.63 -7.67
C THR A 37 -57.97 43.12 -7.38
N LEU A 38 -57.04 43.84 -8.05
CA LEU A 38 -56.83 45.28 -7.91
C LEU A 38 -56.34 45.86 -9.27
N SER A 39 -56.72 47.14 -9.53
CA SER A 39 -56.13 47.87 -10.64
C SER A 39 -54.68 48.30 -10.33
N TYR A 40 -53.91 48.63 -11.35
CA TYR A 40 -52.53 49.10 -11.18
C TYR A 40 -52.39 50.29 -10.23
N THR A 41 -53.37 51.23 -10.31
CA THR A 41 -53.41 52.43 -9.48
C THR A 41 -53.74 52.12 -8.00
N ASP A 42 -54.55 51.10 -7.77
CA ASP A 42 -54.99 50.75 -6.40
C ASP A 42 -53.93 50.02 -5.56
N VAL A 43 -53.00 49.35 -6.21
CA VAL A 43 -51.88 48.67 -5.52
C VAL A 43 -50.97 49.67 -4.75
N PHE A 44 -50.82 50.87 -5.30
CA PHE A 44 -49.98 51.93 -4.70
C PHE A 44 -50.75 52.88 -3.81
N ASN A 45 -52.03 52.66 -3.54
CA ASN A 45 -52.77 53.41 -2.52
C ASN A 45 -52.22 53.13 -1.15
N SER A 46 -52.17 54.15 -0.28
CA SER A 46 -51.58 54.08 1.05
C SER A 46 -52.09 52.93 1.91
N GLY A 47 -53.36 52.55 1.75
CA GLY A 47 -53.94 51.40 2.44
C GLY A 47 -53.37 50.05 1.98
N ASN A 48 -53.19 49.88 0.69
CA ASN A 48 -52.71 48.62 0.13
C ASN A 48 -51.20 48.44 0.25
N ALA A 49 -50.44 49.54 0.26
CA ALA A 49 -48.99 49.52 0.53
C ALA A 49 -48.65 48.92 1.92
N VAL A 50 -49.51 49.14 2.90
CA VAL A 50 -49.33 48.58 4.27
C VAL A 50 -49.39 47.03 4.22
N TYR A 51 -50.26 46.43 3.40
CA TYR A 51 -50.38 44.97 3.33
C TYR A 51 -49.20 44.33 2.60
N VAL A 52 -48.69 44.98 1.53
CA VAL A 52 -47.47 44.55 0.86
C VAL A 52 -46.30 44.61 1.81
N ALA A 53 -46.18 45.71 2.60
CA ALA A 53 -45.16 45.84 3.63
C ALA A 53 -45.27 44.76 4.74
N LEU A 54 -46.49 44.45 5.15
CA LEU A 54 -46.77 43.39 6.14
C LEU A 54 -46.37 42.02 5.57
N TYR A 55 -46.76 41.70 4.33
CA TYR A 55 -46.37 40.45 3.69
C TYR A 55 -44.83 40.32 3.59
N CYS A 56 -44.13 41.37 3.19
CA CYS A 56 -42.68 41.41 3.12
C CYS A 56 -42.04 41.23 4.49
N SER A 57 -42.60 41.84 5.56
CA SER A 57 -42.09 41.71 6.92
C SER A 57 -42.24 40.29 7.46
N ILE A 58 -43.37 39.65 7.18
CA ILE A 58 -43.62 38.24 7.54
C ILE A 58 -42.66 37.35 6.75
N ALA A 59 -42.51 37.57 5.44
CA ALA A 59 -41.59 36.80 4.62
C ALA A 59 -40.14 36.93 5.09
N ALA A 60 -39.67 38.14 5.40
CA ALA A 60 -38.34 38.37 5.94
C ALA A 60 -38.13 37.63 7.28
N GLY A 61 -39.12 37.73 8.19
CA GLY A 61 -39.07 37.03 9.48
C GLY A 61 -38.97 35.50 9.32
N VAL A 62 -39.80 34.92 8.44
CA VAL A 62 -39.78 33.46 8.17
C VAL A 62 -38.45 33.03 7.50
N PHE A 63 -37.96 33.79 6.52
CA PHE A 63 -36.71 33.46 5.82
C PHE A 63 -35.51 33.55 6.76
N ILE A 64 -35.49 34.51 7.68
CA ILE A 64 -34.45 34.61 8.73
C ILE A 64 -34.56 33.45 9.70
N SER A 65 -35.76 33.12 10.18
CA SER A 65 -36.03 32.05 11.15
C SER A 65 -35.61 30.67 10.58
N LEU A 66 -35.95 30.39 9.33
CA LEU A 66 -35.57 29.15 8.64
C LEU A 66 -34.14 29.18 8.09
N ARG A 67 -33.36 30.23 8.36
CA ARG A 67 -31.95 30.41 7.97
C ARG A 67 -31.69 30.26 6.47
N ILE A 68 -32.63 30.58 5.60
CA ILE A 68 -32.51 30.46 4.14
C ILE A 68 -31.38 31.33 3.60
N HIS A 69 -31.21 32.51 4.17
CA HIS A 69 -30.17 33.48 3.81
C HIS A 69 -28.73 33.04 4.15
N THR A 70 -28.56 31.99 4.97
CA THR A 70 -27.22 31.52 5.37
C THR A 70 -26.63 30.49 4.41
N GLY A 71 -27.43 29.91 3.52
CA GLY A 71 -27.01 28.94 2.51
C GLY A 71 -26.16 29.59 1.41
N ILE A 72 -25.12 28.87 0.94
CA ILE A 72 -24.35 29.27 -0.23
C ILE A 72 -25.10 28.79 -1.48
N ILE A 73 -25.76 29.66 -2.23
CA ILE A 73 -26.65 29.33 -3.35
C ILE A 73 -25.98 28.38 -4.38
N ARG A 74 -24.69 28.58 -4.65
CA ARG A 74 -23.92 27.75 -5.62
C ARG A 74 -23.76 26.28 -5.21
N TYR A 75 -24.00 25.93 -3.93
CA TYR A 75 -23.92 24.56 -3.40
C TYR A 75 -25.27 24.04 -2.89
N SER A 76 -26.38 24.66 -3.30
CA SER A 76 -27.75 24.28 -2.85
C SER A 76 -28.02 22.79 -3.12
N ASN A 77 -28.54 22.13 -2.06
CA ASN A 77 -28.96 20.73 -2.07
C ASN A 77 -30.50 20.63 -2.16
N THR A 78 -31.01 19.41 -2.31
CA THR A 78 -32.46 19.13 -2.27
C THR A 78 -33.13 19.58 -0.98
N GLU A 79 -32.41 19.54 0.15
CA GLU A 79 -32.90 20.06 1.43
C GLU A 79 -33.09 21.58 1.42
N ASP A 80 -32.22 22.33 0.77
CA ASP A 80 -32.35 23.79 0.64
C ASP A 80 -33.54 24.16 -0.23
N ILE A 81 -33.82 23.40 -1.28
CA ILE A 81 -35.01 23.56 -2.13
C ILE A 81 -36.28 23.34 -1.31
N LEU A 82 -36.31 22.27 -0.49
CA LEU A 82 -37.45 21.98 0.38
C LEU A 82 -37.64 23.07 1.45
N ARG A 83 -36.57 23.62 2.03
CA ARG A 83 -36.63 24.75 2.99
C ARG A 83 -37.21 26.00 2.35
N VAL A 84 -36.85 26.33 1.12
CA VAL A 84 -37.42 27.47 0.36
C VAL A 84 -38.90 27.29 0.14
N PHE A 85 -39.33 26.11 -0.31
CA PHE A 85 -40.72 25.78 -0.52
C PHE A 85 -41.52 25.90 0.79
N LEU A 86 -41.00 25.34 1.89
CA LEU A 86 -41.61 25.43 3.20
C LEU A 86 -41.72 26.89 3.72
N ALA A 87 -40.67 27.70 3.47
CA ALA A 87 -40.66 29.09 3.90
C ALA A 87 -41.75 29.92 3.18
N VAL A 88 -41.91 29.75 1.88
CA VAL A 88 -42.98 30.45 1.14
C VAL A 88 -44.37 29.98 1.59
N PHE A 89 -44.51 28.66 1.87
CA PHE A 89 -45.75 28.09 2.41
C PHE A 89 -46.12 28.69 3.76
N VAL A 90 -45.17 28.68 4.72
CA VAL A 90 -45.37 29.26 6.05
C VAL A 90 -45.67 30.76 5.99
N THR A 91 -44.97 31.49 5.14
CA THR A 91 -45.20 32.91 4.89
C THR A 91 -46.63 33.16 4.46
N SER A 92 -47.11 32.42 3.46
CA SER A 92 -48.48 32.55 2.90
C SER A 92 -49.53 32.19 3.99
N LEU A 93 -49.32 31.14 4.73
CA LEU A 93 -50.21 30.70 5.82
C LEU A 93 -50.28 31.74 6.94
N LEU A 94 -49.15 32.25 7.41
CA LEU A 94 -49.09 33.27 8.44
C LEU A 94 -49.76 34.56 7.98
N PHE A 95 -49.54 34.97 6.74
CA PHE A 95 -50.19 36.16 6.21
C PHE A 95 -51.71 36.02 6.17
N VAL A 96 -52.25 34.86 5.73
CA VAL A 96 -53.69 34.59 5.77
C VAL A 96 -54.25 34.68 7.19
N CYS A 97 -53.54 34.10 8.16
CA CYS A 97 -53.96 34.17 9.58
C CYS A 97 -53.98 35.61 10.10
N VAL A 98 -52.90 36.35 9.88
CA VAL A 98 -52.79 37.77 10.29
C VAL A 98 -53.81 38.63 9.58
N ASN A 99 -54.03 38.42 8.27
CA ASN A 99 -55.02 39.16 7.51
C ASN A 99 -56.44 38.94 8.01
N LYS A 100 -56.84 37.70 8.36
CA LYS A 100 -58.13 37.39 8.97
C LYS A 100 -58.35 38.11 10.32
N ILE A 101 -57.35 38.16 11.17
CA ILE A 101 -57.39 38.83 12.49
C ILE A 101 -57.54 40.35 12.28
N LEU A 102 -56.76 40.94 11.38
CA LEU A 102 -56.79 42.38 11.11
C LEU A 102 -58.11 42.80 10.43
N SER A 103 -58.67 42.01 9.50
CA SER A 103 -59.92 42.29 8.82
C SER A 103 -61.12 42.29 9.79
N GLN A 104 -61.13 41.40 10.80
CA GLN A 104 -62.18 41.38 11.83
C GLN A 104 -62.14 42.62 12.75
N ARG A 105 -60.95 43.17 12.98
CA ARG A 105 -60.77 44.26 13.97
C ARG A 105 -60.81 45.66 13.39
N PHE A 106 -60.51 45.81 12.07
CA PHE A 106 -60.35 47.11 11.40
C PHE A 106 -61.26 47.32 10.17
N GLN A 107 -62.20 46.40 9.89
CA GLN A 107 -63.14 46.46 8.72
C GLN A 107 -62.43 46.74 7.38
N LEU A 108 -61.20 46.30 7.22
CA LEU A 108 -60.46 46.49 5.99
C LEU A 108 -60.82 45.39 4.98
N LEU A 109 -61.26 45.82 3.78
CA LEU A 109 -61.88 45.01 2.72
C LEU A 109 -60.82 44.19 1.90
N TRP A 110 -60.22 43.17 2.49
CA TRP A 110 -59.31 42.30 1.74
C TRP A 110 -59.80 40.84 1.61
N HIS A 111 -61.11 40.66 1.42
CA HIS A 111 -61.75 39.35 1.31
C HIS A 111 -61.44 38.62 -0.02
N GLN A 112 -60.84 39.29 -1.05
CA GLN A 112 -60.62 38.69 -2.35
C GLN A 112 -59.19 38.30 -2.67
N MET A 113 -58.25 38.40 -1.72
CA MET A 113 -56.80 38.11 -1.97
C MET A 113 -56.41 36.63 -1.92
N ASP A 114 -57.32 35.75 -1.57
CA ASP A 114 -56.99 34.31 -1.41
C ASP A 114 -56.47 33.71 -2.74
N LYS A 115 -57.06 34.10 -3.88
CA LYS A 115 -56.62 33.64 -5.20
C LYS A 115 -55.22 34.17 -5.54
N ALA A 116 -54.95 35.44 -5.27
CA ALA A 116 -53.66 36.06 -5.51
C ALA A 116 -52.56 35.43 -4.64
N LEU A 117 -52.85 35.09 -3.38
CA LEU A 117 -51.91 34.43 -2.45
C LEU A 117 -51.60 33.00 -2.88
N ILE A 118 -52.59 32.22 -3.32
CA ILE A 118 -52.37 30.88 -3.86
C ILE A 118 -51.48 30.96 -5.12
N LEU A 119 -51.80 31.88 -6.03
CA LEU A 119 -50.99 32.07 -7.25
C LEU A 119 -49.55 32.51 -6.91
N ASN A 120 -49.42 33.47 -5.97
CA ASN A 120 -48.12 33.93 -5.49
C ASN A 120 -47.30 32.80 -4.87
N PHE A 121 -47.91 31.93 -4.08
CA PHE A 121 -47.21 30.76 -3.52
C PHE A 121 -46.56 29.93 -4.62
N PHE A 122 -47.29 29.57 -5.67
CA PHE A 122 -46.73 28.76 -6.75
C PHE A 122 -45.67 29.50 -7.57
N ILE A 123 -45.94 30.79 -7.91
CA ILE A 123 -44.98 31.57 -8.73
C ILE A 123 -43.69 31.86 -7.93
N SER A 124 -43.81 32.30 -6.65
CA SER A 124 -42.65 32.66 -5.86
C SER A 124 -41.79 31.43 -5.51
N SER A 125 -42.43 30.31 -5.12
CA SER A 125 -41.69 29.09 -4.84
C SER A 125 -40.97 28.57 -6.10
N SER A 126 -41.64 28.54 -7.26
CA SER A 126 -41.06 28.13 -8.54
C SER A 126 -39.89 29.03 -8.95
N LEU A 127 -40.06 30.35 -8.86
CA LEU A 127 -39.02 31.31 -9.28
C LEU A 127 -37.80 31.30 -8.35
N LEU A 128 -38.00 31.18 -7.04
CA LEU A 128 -36.92 31.07 -6.06
C LEU A 128 -36.12 29.76 -6.24
N ILE A 129 -36.80 28.64 -6.51
CA ILE A 129 -36.16 27.36 -6.81
C ILE A 129 -35.40 27.42 -8.11
N LEU A 130 -36.03 27.93 -9.20
CA LEU A 130 -35.42 28.09 -10.50
C LEU A 130 -34.15 28.95 -10.44
N MET A 131 -34.20 30.06 -9.71
CA MET A 131 -33.05 30.94 -9.50
C MET A 131 -31.88 30.18 -8.86
N ARG A 132 -32.13 29.37 -7.83
CA ARG A 132 -31.07 28.57 -7.20
C ARG A 132 -30.49 27.53 -8.15
N ILE A 133 -31.33 26.85 -8.95
CA ILE A 133 -30.88 25.86 -9.93
C ILE A 133 -30.02 26.55 -11.01
N LEU A 134 -30.48 27.72 -11.54
CA LEU A 134 -29.75 28.47 -12.55
C LEU A 134 -28.39 28.96 -12.04
N VAL A 135 -28.33 29.55 -10.82
CA VAL A 135 -27.07 30.03 -10.26
C VAL A 135 -26.09 28.87 -10.08
N LYS A 136 -26.57 27.71 -9.61
CA LYS A 136 -25.75 26.49 -9.48
C LYS A 136 -25.27 25.99 -10.85
N GLY A 137 -26.17 25.93 -11.85
CA GLY A 137 -25.87 25.50 -13.22
C GLY A 137 -24.82 26.40 -13.90
N VAL A 138 -25.00 27.71 -13.80
CA VAL A 138 -24.06 28.71 -14.33
C VAL A 138 -22.69 28.58 -13.64
N PHE A 139 -22.67 28.42 -12.31
CA PHE A 139 -21.43 28.24 -11.59
C PHE A 139 -20.68 26.95 -12.02
N LEU A 140 -21.39 25.83 -12.17
CA LEU A 140 -20.80 24.57 -12.64
C LEU A 140 -20.28 24.69 -14.07
N PHE A 141 -21.06 25.32 -14.98
CA PHE A 141 -20.66 25.55 -16.37
C PHE A 141 -19.35 26.36 -16.47
N PHE A 142 -19.25 27.47 -15.72
CA PHE A 142 -18.02 28.26 -15.73
C PHE A 142 -16.84 27.55 -15.01
N LYS A 143 -17.10 26.71 -13.99
CA LYS A 143 -16.09 25.88 -13.38
C LYS A 143 -15.51 24.86 -14.37
N GLU A 144 -16.36 24.28 -15.23
CA GLU A 144 -15.92 23.37 -16.29
C GLU A 144 -15.09 24.10 -17.37
N LEU A 145 -15.50 25.31 -17.78
CA LEU A 145 -14.78 26.12 -18.78
C LEU A 145 -13.37 26.56 -18.30
N LYS A 146 -13.14 26.71 -16.99
CA LYS A 146 -11.83 27.08 -16.43
C LYS A 146 -10.81 25.94 -16.42
N SER A 147 -11.24 24.74 -16.83
CA SER A 147 -10.47 23.50 -16.74
C SER A 147 -9.91 23.09 -18.12
N GLU A 148 -9.11 23.93 -18.75
CA GLU A 148 -8.53 23.67 -20.08
C GLU A 148 -7.50 22.54 -20.15
N THR A 149 -7.15 21.85 -19.03
CA THR A 149 -6.10 20.82 -19.00
C THR A 149 -6.46 19.58 -18.18
N LYS A 150 -7.76 19.21 -18.09
CA LYS A 150 -8.12 17.97 -17.38
C LYS A 150 -7.74 16.73 -18.17
N GLU A 151 -6.99 15.83 -17.54
CA GLU A 151 -6.71 14.51 -18.08
C GLU A 151 -7.94 13.60 -17.97
N ASN A 152 -8.35 13.02 -19.09
CA ASN A 152 -9.45 12.06 -19.13
C ASN A 152 -9.02 10.73 -18.50
N ILE A 153 -9.85 10.23 -17.60
CA ILE A 153 -9.60 9.00 -16.85
C ILE A 153 -10.80 8.07 -16.84
N LEU A 154 -10.55 6.79 -16.61
CA LEU A 154 -11.56 5.79 -16.30
C LEU A 154 -11.39 5.33 -14.83
N ILE A 155 -12.47 4.82 -14.23
CA ILE A 155 -12.44 4.17 -12.92
C ILE A 155 -12.86 2.72 -13.10
N TYR A 156 -12.05 1.76 -12.61
CA TYR A 156 -12.39 0.36 -12.63
C TYR A 156 -13.34 -0.02 -11.49
N GLY A 157 -14.38 -0.80 -11.83
CA GLY A 157 -15.46 -1.22 -10.94
C GLY A 157 -16.65 -0.27 -10.99
N SER A 158 -17.81 -0.77 -10.60
CA SER A 158 -19.07 -0.03 -10.49
C SER A 158 -19.74 -0.20 -9.14
N GLU A 159 -18.97 -0.61 -8.11
CA GLU A 159 -19.42 -0.80 -6.74
C GLU A 159 -19.24 0.47 -5.88
N LYS A 160 -19.66 0.37 -4.62
CA LYS A 160 -19.58 1.49 -3.65
C LYS A 160 -18.22 2.17 -3.61
N LYS A 161 -17.11 1.42 -3.75
CA LYS A 161 -15.73 1.95 -3.74
C LYS A 161 -15.45 2.85 -4.93
N ALA A 162 -15.87 2.45 -6.13
CA ALA A 162 -15.70 3.27 -7.34
C ALA A 162 -16.50 4.58 -7.26
N ILE A 163 -17.70 4.54 -6.67
CA ILE A 163 -18.52 5.74 -6.41
C ILE A 163 -17.81 6.68 -5.41
N LEU A 164 -17.22 6.12 -4.35
CA LEU A 164 -16.46 6.92 -3.38
C LEU A 164 -15.26 7.60 -4.02
N ILE A 165 -14.49 6.88 -4.85
CA ILE A 165 -13.36 7.45 -5.61
C ILE A 165 -13.84 8.60 -6.51
N LYS A 166 -14.92 8.38 -7.27
CA LYS A 166 -15.51 9.44 -8.11
C LYS A 166 -15.85 10.69 -7.28
N LYS A 167 -16.59 10.52 -6.19
CA LYS A 167 -16.99 11.63 -5.32
C LYS A 167 -15.79 12.35 -4.72
N ALA A 168 -14.76 11.62 -4.28
CA ALA A 168 -13.56 12.21 -3.73
C ALA A 168 -12.78 13.06 -4.76
N ILE A 169 -12.68 12.59 -6.02
CA ILE A 169 -12.03 13.34 -7.08
C ILE A 169 -12.84 14.59 -7.46
N GLU A 170 -14.16 14.48 -7.56
CA GLU A 170 -15.03 15.60 -7.92
C GLU A 170 -15.11 16.66 -6.81
N GLN A 171 -15.02 16.26 -5.55
CA GLN A 171 -15.00 17.19 -4.38
C GLN A 171 -13.67 17.93 -4.24
N ASN A 172 -12.55 17.30 -4.64
CA ASN A 172 -11.25 17.95 -4.71
C ASN A 172 -11.21 18.86 -5.95
N GLY A 173 -11.61 20.11 -5.80
CA GLY A 173 -11.71 21.09 -6.88
C GLY A 173 -10.42 21.36 -7.66
N ASP A 174 -9.26 20.94 -7.13
CA ASP A 174 -7.93 21.09 -7.72
C ASP A 174 -7.45 19.84 -8.49
N SER A 175 -8.27 18.79 -8.60
CA SER A 175 -7.87 17.61 -9.38
C SER A 175 -7.97 17.90 -10.88
N ASN A 176 -6.84 17.82 -11.57
CA ASN A 176 -6.75 17.92 -13.04
C ASN A 176 -7.32 16.67 -13.76
N LEU A 177 -8.24 15.94 -13.13
CA LEU A 177 -8.78 14.67 -13.61
C LEU A 177 -10.24 14.82 -14.05
N ASN A 178 -10.56 14.36 -15.25
CA ASN A 178 -11.93 14.29 -15.78
C ASN A 178 -12.36 12.84 -15.93
N ILE A 179 -13.38 12.42 -15.19
CA ILE A 179 -13.89 11.05 -15.22
C ILE A 179 -14.81 10.88 -16.42
N ILE A 180 -14.43 10.05 -17.38
CA ILE A 180 -15.22 9.71 -18.56
C ILE A 180 -16.30 8.67 -18.24
N GLY A 181 -15.94 7.66 -17.42
CA GLY A 181 -16.88 6.60 -17.05
C GLY A 181 -16.25 5.55 -16.15
N PHE A 182 -17.05 4.52 -15.89
CA PHE A 182 -16.64 3.33 -15.16
C PHE A 182 -16.37 2.18 -16.11
N VAL A 183 -15.51 1.24 -15.73
CA VAL A 183 -15.26 -0.01 -16.45
C VAL A 183 -15.60 -1.18 -15.55
N ASP A 184 -16.46 -2.07 -15.96
CA ASP A 184 -16.88 -3.26 -15.21
C ASP A 184 -17.18 -4.41 -16.17
N ASP A 185 -16.95 -5.66 -15.73
CA ASP A 185 -17.26 -6.86 -16.48
C ASP A 185 -18.61 -7.48 -16.10
N ASN A 186 -19.29 -6.91 -15.09
CA ASN A 186 -20.61 -7.39 -14.68
C ASN A 186 -21.66 -6.98 -15.72
N ARG A 187 -22.21 -7.96 -16.46
CA ARG A 187 -23.20 -7.75 -17.53
C ARG A 187 -24.45 -7.01 -17.07
N ASP A 188 -24.82 -7.13 -15.80
CA ASP A 188 -26.01 -6.46 -15.25
C ASP A 188 -25.80 -4.94 -15.10
N ARG A 189 -24.56 -4.46 -15.13
CA ARG A 189 -24.20 -3.06 -14.90
C ARG A 189 -23.68 -2.35 -16.14
N VAL A 190 -23.14 -3.10 -17.09
CA VAL A 190 -22.63 -2.57 -18.37
C VAL A 190 -23.76 -1.85 -19.13
N ASP A 191 -23.42 -0.76 -19.81
CA ASP A 191 -24.29 0.15 -20.54
C ASP A 191 -25.30 0.94 -19.68
N LYS A 192 -25.28 0.79 -18.35
CA LYS A 192 -26.07 1.62 -17.43
C LYS A 192 -25.29 2.86 -16.99
N TYR A 193 -26.02 3.82 -16.44
CA TYR A 193 -25.45 5.04 -15.88
C TYR A 193 -25.35 4.93 -14.36
N LEU A 194 -24.17 5.21 -13.82
CA LEU A 194 -23.87 5.26 -12.40
C LEU A 194 -23.39 6.68 -12.05
N GLU A 195 -24.09 7.38 -11.16
CA GLU A 195 -23.75 8.76 -10.79
C GLU A 195 -23.48 9.65 -12.04
N GLN A 196 -24.37 9.58 -13.02
CA GLN A 196 -24.34 10.31 -14.31
C GLN A 196 -23.18 9.93 -15.26
N LYS A 197 -22.38 8.91 -14.95
CA LYS A 197 -21.30 8.39 -15.81
C LYS A 197 -21.69 7.01 -16.32
N LYS A 198 -21.38 6.72 -17.59
CA LYS A 198 -21.68 5.43 -18.20
C LYS A 198 -20.73 4.35 -17.72
N VAL A 199 -21.23 3.14 -17.54
CA VAL A 199 -20.45 1.93 -17.24
C VAL A 199 -20.17 1.21 -18.57
N TYR A 200 -18.89 0.99 -18.86
CA TYR A 200 -18.40 0.35 -20.08
C TYR A 200 -17.87 -1.04 -19.77
N HIS A 201 -17.95 -1.95 -20.72
CA HIS A 201 -17.30 -3.25 -20.63
C HIS A 201 -15.78 -3.11 -20.84
N SER A 202 -14.98 -3.98 -20.20
CA SER A 202 -13.52 -3.97 -20.31
C SER A 202 -12.99 -4.05 -21.75
N CYS A 203 -13.66 -4.81 -22.62
CA CYS A 203 -13.31 -4.87 -24.05
C CYS A 203 -13.38 -3.52 -24.78
N SER A 204 -14.09 -2.55 -24.23
CA SER A 204 -14.23 -1.21 -24.83
C SER A 204 -13.10 -0.26 -24.46
N VAL A 205 -12.18 -0.66 -23.58
CA VAL A 205 -11.12 0.23 -23.05
C VAL A 205 -10.24 0.78 -24.17
N ALA A 206 -9.82 -0.06 -25.14
CA ALA A 206 -9.01 0.36 -26.27
C ALA A 206 -9.73 1.44 -27.13
N LEU A 207 -11.01 1.22 -27.47
CA LEU A 207 -11.83 2.18 -28.21
C LEU A 207 -12.04 3.48 -27.44
N LEU A 208 -12.25 3.40 -26.13
CA LEU A 208 -12.44 4.58 -25.28
C LEU A 208 -11.15 5.39 -25.15
N LYS A 209 -10.00 4.74 -25.10
CA LYS A 209 -8.70 5.39 -25.11
C LYS A 209 -8.54 6.28 -26.35
N GLU A 210 -8.78 5.73 -27.53
CA GLU A 210 -8.67 6.49 -28.79
C GLU A 210 -9.71 7.62 -28.86
N LYS A 211 -10.99 7.30 -28.60
CA LYS A 211 -12.10 8.25 -28.74
C LYS A 211 -12.00 9.44 -27.79
N HIS A 212 -11.57 9.23 -26.56
CA HIS A 212 -11.55 10.25 -25.51
C HIS A 212 -10.15 10.65 -25.07
N ASN A 213 -9.09 10.18 -25.74
CA ASN A 213 -7.68 10.41 -25.36
C ASN A 213 -7.43 10.10 -23.88
N ILE A 214 -7.84 8.90 -23.45
CA ILE A 214 -7.71 8.48 -22.05
C ILE A 214 -6.30 7.98 -21.82
N LYS A 215 -5.60 8.55 -20.85
CA LYS A 215 -4.22 8.16 -20.51
C LYS A 215 -4.11 7.34 -19.23
N LYS A 216 -5.12 7.41 -18.36
CA LYS A 216 -5.05 6.81 -17.01
C LYS A 216 -6.34 6.08 -16.66
N ILE A 217 -6.18 4.99 -15.88
CA ILE A 217 -7.29 4.27 -15.27
C ILE A 217 -7.02 4.11 -13.76
N LEU A 218 -8.05 4.33 -12.94
CA LEU A 218 -7.95 4.23 -11.49
C LEU A 218 -8.52 2.89 -11.00
N PHE A 219 -7.78 2.24 -10.11
CA PHE A 219 -8.18 1.00 -9.43
C PHE A 219 -8.18 1.18 -7.92
N ALA A 220 -9.22 0.72 -7.23
CA ALA A 220 -9.17 0.61 -5.78
C ALA A 220 -8.21 -0.50 -5.36
N GLU A 221 -7.33 -0.23 -4.38
CA GLU A 221 -6.27 -1.17 -3.93
C GLU A 221 -6.85 -2.51 -3.45
N ASP A 222 -7.92 -2.47 -2.65
CA ASP A 222 -8.60 -3.68 -2.14
C ASP A 222 -9.32 -4.53 -3.20
N ALA A 223 -9.46 -4.01 -4.41
CA ALA A 223 -10.13 -4.74 -5.48
C ALA A 223 -9.16 -5.65 -6.27
N LEU A 224 -7.88 -5.81 -5.87
CA LEU A 224 -6.83 -6.54 -6.63
C LEU A 224 -7.00 -8.08 -6.70
N ASN A 225 -7.92 -8.67 -5.98
CA ASN A 225 -7.96 -10.13 -5.77
C ASN A 225 -8.87 -10.92 -6.73
N THR A 226 -9.20 -10.41 -7.91
CA THR A 226 -10.02 -11.15 -8.88
C THR A 226 -9.28 -11.37 -10.21
N LEU A 227 -9.39 -12.59 -10.77
CA LEU A 227 -8.82 -12.99 -12.07
C LEU A 227 -9.18 -12.03 -13.22
N ASN A 228 -10.36 -11.43 -13.17
CA ASN A 228 -10.82 -10.48 -14.19
C ASN A 228 -10.03 -9.18 -14.17
N LYS A 229 -9.50 -8.80 -13.03
CA LYS A 229 -8.76 -7.55 -12.86
C LYS A 229 -7.39 -7.57 -13.52
N LYS A 230 -6.68 -8.70 -13.45
CA LYS A 230 -5.40 -8.85 -14.15
C LYS A 230 -5.58 -8.67 -15.65
N LYS A 231 -6.61 -9.32 -16.23
CA LYS A 231 -6.91 -9.17 -17.66
C LYS A 231 -7.09 -7.70 -18.06
N ILE A 232 -7.77 -6.91 -17.21
CA ILE A 232 -7.99 -5.49 -17.52
C ILE A 232 -6.72 -4.67 -17.30
N ILE A 233 -5.94 -4.96 -16.28
CA ILE A 233 -4.61 -4.34 -16.09
C ILE A 233 -3.71 -4.66 -17.28
N ASP A 234 -3.67 -5.91 -17.73
CA ASP A 234 -2.91 -6.33 -18.90
C ASP A 234 -3.37 -5.61 -20.17
N ILE A 235 -4.70 -5.46 -20.37
CA ILE A 235 -5.24 -4.65 -21.48
C ILE A 235 -4.77 -3.21 -21.38
N CYS A 236 -4.91 -2.58 -20.21
CA CYS A 236 -4.50 -1.19 -20.01
C CYS A 236 -3.00 -0.98 -20.23
N VAL A 237 -2.17 -1.88 -19.70
CA VAL A 237 -0.71 -1.83 -19.84
C VAL A 237 -0.31 -2.08 -21.30
N ASN A 238 -0.92 -3.05 -21.99
CA ASN A 238 -0.66 -3.31 -23.42
C ASN A 238 -1.06 -2.13 -24.30
N GLU A 239 -2.14 -1.42 -23.94
CA GLU A 239 -2.57 -0.19 -24.60
C GLU A 239 -1.72 1.04 -24.20
N GLY A 240 -0.70 0.90 -23.36
CA GLY A 240 0.12 2.02 -22.89
C GLY A 240 -0.63 3.01 -21.99
N MET A 241 -1.71 2.58 -21.33
CA MET A 241 -2.43 3.38 -20.35
C MET A 241 -1.80 3.25 -18.98
N LYS A 242 -1.66 4.36 -18.26
CA LYS A 242 -1.13 4.37 -16.91
C LYS A 242 -2.19 3.87 -15.92
N VAL A 243 -1.87 2.82 -15.18
CA VAL A 243 -2.72 2.27 -14.13
C VAL A 243 -2.34 2.90 -12.79
N ILE A 244 -3.33 3.50 -12.13
CA ILE A 244 -3.13 4.19 -10.85
C ILE A 244 -3.92 3.46 -9.77
N MET A 245 -3.26 3.17 -8.67
CA MET A 245 -3.83 2.55 -7.49
C MET A 245 -4.34 3.61 -6.52
N VAL A 246 -5.58 3.45 -6.07
CA VAL A 246 -6.21 4.31 -5.06
C VAL A 246 -6.23 3.57 -3.72
N PRO A 247 -5.64 4.11 -2.65
CA PRO A 247 -5.62 3.48 -1.35
C PRO A 247 -7.04 3.30 -0.77
N PRO A 248 -7.24 2.39 0.19
CA PRO A 248 -8.50 2.23 0.90
C PRO A 248 -8.95 3.53 1.57
N SER A 249 -10.26 3.73 1.65
CA SER A 249 -10.86 4.99 2.14
C SER A 249 -10.55 5.33 3.60
N ASP A 250 -10.20 4.33 4.42
CA ASP A 250 -9.74 4.49 5.81
C ASP A 250 -8.36 5.16 5.91
N LYS A 251 -7.58 5.12 4.84
CA LYS A 251 -6.27 5.79 4.73
C LYS A 251 -6.33 7.19 4.12
N TRP A 252 -7.52 7.70 3.78
CA TRP A 252 -7.66 9.04 3.20
C TRP A 252 -7.52 10.11 4.29
N LEU A 253 -6.66 11.10 4.05
CA LEU A 253 -6.42 12.19 4.99
C LEU A 253 -7.70 13.03 5.17
N TYR A 254 -8.22 13.10 6.38
CA TYR A 254 -9.46 13.82 6.72
C TYR A 254 -10.68 13.45 5.83
N GLY A 255 -10.73 12.18 5.36
CA GLY A 255 -11.79 11.73 4.46
C GLY A 255 -11.70 12.27 3.03
N LYS A 256 -10.58 12.91 2.65
CA LYS A 256 -10.30 13.40 1.30
C LYS A 256 -9.19 12.59 0.65
N LEU A 257 -9.39 12.25 -0.62
CA LEU A 257 -8.36 11.61 -1.45
C LEU A 257 -7.43 12.69 -2.01
N ASP A 258 -6.20 12.75 -1.52
CA ASP A 258 -5.18 13.64 -2.06
C ASP A 258 -4.52 13.02 -3.31
N SER A 259 -4.11 13.86 -4.26
CA SER A 259 -3.36 13.43 -5.45
C SER A 259 -2.04 12.74 -5.10
N HIS A 260 -1.40 13.12 -4.00
CA HIS A 260 -0.18 12.50 -3.49
C HIS A 260 -0.40 11.08 -2.93
N GLN A 261 -1.63 10.70 -2.61
CA GLN A 261 -1.98 9.36 -2.16
C GLN A 261 -2.21 8.38 -3.32
N LEU A 262 -2.36 8.90 -4.53
CA LEU A 262 -2.45 8.10 -5.74
C LEU A 262 -1.07 7.55 -6.10
N ARG A 263 -0.95 6.24 -6.19
CA ARG A 263 0.32 5.61 -6.56
C ARG A 263 0.22 4.89 -7.91
N ASP A 264 1.31 4.88 -8.62
CA ASP A 264 1.43 4.08 -9.84
C ASP A 264 1.38 2.58 -9.50
N LEU A 265 0.87 1.78 -10.44
CA LEU A 265 0.91 0.33 -10.34
C LEU A 265 2.37 -0.12 -10.29
N LYS A 266 2.69 -0.93 -9.29
CA LYS A 266 4.02 -1.53 -9.12
C LYS A 266 4.03 -2.94 -9.68
N ILE A 267 5.21 -3.44 -10.00
CA ILE A 267 5.38 -4.81 -10.50
C ILE A 267 4.92 -5.86 -9.46
N GLU A 268 5.03 -5.53 -8.18
CA GLU A 268 4.57 -6.37 -7.07
C GLU A 268 3.05 -6.61 -7.13
N ASP A 269 2.30 -5.62 -7.61
CA ASP A 269 0.83 -5.69 -7.74
C ASP A 269 0.39 -6.67 -8.85
N LEU A 270 1.30 -7.02 -9.78
CA LEU A 270 1.05 -7.97 -10.88
C LEU A 270 1.29 -9.44 -10.50
N LEU A 271 1.96 -9.70 -9.40
CA LEU A 271 2.40 -11.05 -9.02
C LEU A 271 1.38 -11.87 -8.24
N GLU A 272 0.12 -11.50 -8.26
CA GLU A 272 -1.05 -12.28 -7.76
C GLU A 272 -0.77 -13.07 -6.47
N ARG A 273 -0.38 -12.39 -5.38
CA ARG A 273 -0.21 -13.07 -4.11
C ARG A 273 -1.38 -12.77 -3.16
N GLU A 274 -1.97 -13.84 -2.65
CA GLU A 274 -3.00 -13.69 -1.62
C GLU A 274 -2.37 -13.12 -0.33
N PRO A 275 -3.04 -12.15 0.33
CA PRO A 275 -2.60 -11.63 1.62
C PRO A 275 -2.44 -12.76 2.65
N ILE A 276 -1.37 -12.71 3.41
CA ILE A 276 -1.09 -13.70 4.45
C ILE A 276 -1.99 -13.43 5.66
N LYS A 277 -2.56 -14.50 6.18
CA LYS A 277 -3.34 -14.47 7.43
C LYS A 277 -2.46 -14.91 8.59
N LEU A 278 -1.91 -13.97 9.33
CA LEU A 278 -1.08 -14.25 10.51
C LEU A 278 -1.91 -14.60 11.74
N ASN A 279 -1.36 -15.44 12.60
CA ASN A 279 -1.84 -15.59 13.96
C ASN A 279 -1.25 -14.50 14.87
N LYS A 280 -1.80 -13.30 14.76
CA LYS A 280 -1.32 -12.13 15.53
C LYS A 280 -1.25 -12.37 17.04
N LYS A 281 -2.10 -13.26 17.59
CA LYS A 281 -2.10 -13.57 19.04
C LYS A 281 -0.84 -14.33 19.44
N ASN A 282 -0.37 -15.29 18.64
CA ASN A 282 0.83 -16.05 18.93
C ASN A 282 2.08 -15.16 18.83
N ILE A 283 2.17 -14.34 17.77
CA ILE A 283 3.27 -13.40 17.59
C ILE A 283 3.30 -12.37 18.72
N LEU A 284 2.16 -11.81 19.09
CA LEU A 284 2.06 -10.85 20.20
C LEU A 284 2.53 -11.48 21.52
N LYS A 285 2.12 -12.72 21.81
CA LYS A 285 2.55 -13.45 23.02
C LYS A 285 4.07 -13.67 23.03
N ASP A 286 4.67 -13.88 21.87
CA ASP A 286 6.10 -14.14 21.72
C ASP A 286 6.95 -12.87 21.84
N LEU A 287 6.51 -11.76 21.26
CA LEU A 287 7.32 -10.54 21.12
C LEU A 287 7.00 -9.43 22.14
N SER A 288 5.78 -9.39 22.69
CA SER A 288 5.36 -8.31 23.59
C SER A 288 6.20 -8.30 24.88
N GLY A 289 6.67 -7.11 25.23
CA GLY A 289 7.49 -6.89 26.43
C GLY A 289 8.92 -7.47 26.36
N LYS A 290 9.33 -8.03 25.22
CA LYS A 290 10.65 -8.64 25.02
C LYS A 290 11.69 -7.66 24.48
N CYS A 291 12.95 -7.92 24.81
CA CYS A 291 14.10 -7.26 24.22
C CYS A 291 14.52 -8.04 22.96
N ILE A 292 14.37 -7.42 21.80
CA ILE A 292 14.56 -8.06 20.49
C ILE A 292 15.82 -7.52 19.83
N LEU A 293 16.71 -8.39 19.39
CA LEU A 293 17.88 -8.04 18.58
C LEU A 293 17.64 -8.44 17.13
N VAL A 294 17.88 -7.50 16.21
CA VAL A 294 17.89 -7.75 14.77
C VAL A 294 19.27 -7.47 14.22
N THR A 295 19.96 -8.48 13.70
CA THR A 295 21.23 -8.31 12.98
C THR A 295 20.99 -8.17 11.50
N GLY A 296 21.85 -7.45 10.78
CA GLY A 296 21.58 -7.05 9.40
C GLY A 296 20.37 -6.13 9.33
N ALA A 297 20.17 -5.32 10.38
CA ALA A 297 18.98 -4.50 10.58
C ALA A 297 18.77 -3.45 9.48
N ALA A 298 19.83 -2.97 8.85
CA ALA A 298 19.78 -2.01 7.74
C ALA A 298 19.52 -2.68 6.37
N GLY A 299 19.53 -4.02 6.31
CA GLY A 299 19.17 -4.77 5.11
C GLY A 299 17.66 -4.80 4.85
N SER A 300 17.25 -5.21 3.64
CA SER A 300 15.82 -5.22 3.25
C SER A 300 14.94 -6.11 4.14
N ILE A 301 15.43 -7.28 4.58
CA ILE A 301 14.69 -8.17 5.48
C ILE A 301 14.79 -7.67 6.92
N GLY A 302 15.99 -7.30 7.39
CA GLY A 302 16.21 -6.85 8.77
C GLY A 302 15.40 -5.60 9.11
N SER A 303 15.37 -4.60 8.23
CA SER A 303 14.60 -3.36 8.43
C SER A 303 13.10 -3.61 8.50
N GLU A 304 12.61 -4.54 7.69
CA GLU A 304 11.19 -4.91 7.73
C GLU A 304 10.85 -5.73 8.97
N ILE A 305 11.75 -6.61 9.44
CA ILE A 305 11.59 -7.29 10.75
C ILE A 305 11.45 -6.25 11.86
N VAL A 306 12.30 -5.21 11.86
CA VAL A 306 12.22 -4.12 12.85
C VAL A 306 10.86 -3.43 12.79
N ARG A 307 10.39 -2.99 11.59
CA ARG A 307 9.10 -2.31 11.42
C ARG A 307 7.93 -3.15 11.91
N GLN A 308 7.93 -4.45 11.58
CA GLN A 308 6.85 -5.33 11.99
C GLN A 308 6.93 -5.70 13.47
N ALA A 309 8.14 -5.94 14.03
CA ALA A 309 8.31 -6.24 15.44
C ALA A 309 7.80 -5.10 16.35
N LEU A 310 8.04 -3.84 15.96
CA LEU A 310 7.56 -2.66 16.68
C LEU A 310 6.03 -2.60 16.82
N GLN A 311 5.28 -3.24 15.92
CA GLN A 311 3.82 -3.31 15.99
C GLN A 311 3.30 -4.23 17.12
N TYR A 312 4.17 -5.05 17.72
CA TYR A 312 3.81 -6.02 18.77
C TYR A 312 4.26 -5.59 20.18
N ASN A 313 4.49 -4.29 20.40
CA ASN A 313 4.84 -3.68 21.69
C ASN A 313 6.03 -4.37 22.40
N PRO A 314 7.21 -4.50 21.76
CA PRO A 314 8.39 -5.01 22.41
C PRO A 314 8.88 -4.04 23.50
N LYS A 315 9.63 -4.55 24.51
CA LYS A 315 10.28 -3.72 25.52
C LYS A 315 11.34 -2.80 24.88
N SER A 316 12.09 -3.35 23.93
CA SER A 316 13.07 -2.62 23.11
C SER A 316 13.43 -3.42 21.88
N VAL A 317 13.84 -2.73 20.81
CA VAL A 317 14.40 -3.34 19.60
C VAL A 317 15.81 -2.80 19.39
N ILE A 318 16.81 -3.72 19.34
CA ILE A 318 18.21 -3.40 19.09
C ILE A 318 18.49 -3.65 17.60
N LEU A 319 18.92 -2.62 16.90
CA LEU A 319 19.33 -2.67 15.51
C LEU A 319 20.85 -2.83 15.43
N CYS A 320 21.30 -3.98 14.96
CA CYS A 320 22.71 -4.28 14.77
C CYS A 320 23.05 -4.39 13.29
N ASP A 321 23.92 -3.54 12.78
CA ASP A 321 24.45 -3.60 11.42
C ASP A 321 25.86 -3.01 11.37
N GLN A 322 26.65 -3.39 10.34
CA GLN A 322 27.95 -2.79 10.09
C GLN A 322 27.87 -1.55 9.17
N ALA A 323 26.78 -1.42 8.40
CA ALA A 323 26.58 -0.35 7.42
C ALA A 323 26.00 0.89 8.11
N GLU A 324 26.84 1.92 8.34
CA GLU A 324 26.48 3.12 9.08
C GLU A 324 25.34 3.90 8.43
N THR A 325 25.50 4.32 7.17
CA THR A 325 24.52 5.19 6.49
C THR A 325 23.13 4.56 6.38
N PRO A 326 22.96 3.30 5.91
CA PRO A 326 21.64 2.67 5.89
C PRO A 326 21.04 2.47 7.28
N LEU A 327 21.88 2.29 8.32
CA LEU A 327 21.40 2.17 9.70
C LEU A 327 20.91 3.52 10.24
N HIS A 328 21.57 4.61 9.86
CA HIS A 328 21.16 5.97 10.19
C HIS A 328 19.84 6.33 9.49
N ASP A 329 19.70 6.04 8.19
CA ASP A 329 18.48 6.28 7.45
C ASP A 329 17.28 5.53 8.08
N LEU A 330 17.49 4.28 8.44
CA LEU A 330 16.46 3.49 9.14
C LEU A 330 16.09 4.12 10.50
N LYS A 331 17.07 4.65 11.24
CA LYS A 331 16.81 5.35 12.50
C LYS A 331 15.87 6.53 12.31
N LEU A 332 16.17 7.41 11.36
CA LEU A 332 15.35 8.58 11.06
C LEU A 332 13.92 8.17 10.67
N GLU A 333 13.78 7.18 9.79
CA GLU A 333 12.48 6.64 9.40
C GLU A 333 11.67 6.15 10.63
N LEU A 334 12.33 5.46 11.57
CA LEU A 334 11.66 4.92 12.75
C LEU A 334 11.28 6.03 13.76
N GLU A 335 12.10 7.07 13.90
CA GLU A 335 11.79 8.24 14.72
C GLU A 335 10.54 8.98 14.20
N ASP A 336 10.37 9.08 12.88
CA ASP A 336 9.20 9.70 12.26
C ASP A 336 7.92 8.87 12.43
N ASN A 337 8.01 7.53 12.30
CA ASN A 337 6.85 6.66 12.24
C ASN A 337 6.48 5.98 13.56
N PHE A 338 7.42 5.88 14.52
CA PHE A 338 7.29 5.14 15.78
C PHE A 338 7.86 5.94 16.96
N GLN A 339 7.33 7.14 17.20
CA GLN A 339 7.86 8.11 18.17
C GLN A 339 8.00 7.60 19.61
N GLU A 340 7.16 6.65 20.03
CA GLU A 340 7.19 6.08 21.39
C GLU A 340 8.02 4.79 21.49
N ALA A 341 8.59 4.31 20.39
CA ALA A 341 9.29 3.03 20.37
C ALA A 341 10.69 3.13 20.99
N ASN A 342 11.03 2.18 21.86
CA ASN A 342 12.35 2.08 22.45
C ASN A 342 13.32 1.35 21.50
N VAL A 343 13.89 2.10 20.57
CA VAL A 343 14.85 1.61 19.57
C VAL A 343 16.27 1.94 20.01
N LYS A 344 17.17 0.95 19.94
CA LYS A 344 18.60 1.10 20.23
C LYS A 344 19.43 0.74 19.01
N ILE A 345 20.44 1.53 18.70
CA ILE A 345 21.34 1.29 17.58
C ILE A 345 22.67 0.81 18.09
N PHE A 346 23.21 -0.21 17.46
CA PHE A 346 24.52 -0.74 17.77
C PHE A 346 25.27 -1.11 16.48
N MET A 347 26.31 -0.36 16.16
CA MET A 347 27.17 -0.67 15.02
C MET A 347 28.13 -1.79 15.36
N ALA A 348 27.98 -2.90 14.64
CA ALA A 348 28.90 -4.04 14.75
C ALA A 348 28.89 -4.92 13.49
N ASN A 349 30.05 -5.52 13.20
CA ASN A 349 30.19 -6.65 12.31
C ASN A 349 30.02 -7.94 13.11
N VAL A 350 29.17 -8.86 12.67
CA VAL A 350 28.92 -10.16 13.34
C VAL A 350 30.15 -11.06 13.40
N GLN A 351 31.16 -10.79 12.56
CA GLN A 351 32.45 -11.47 12.62
C GLN A 351 33.23 -11.15 13.91
N ASN A 352 33.00 -9.95 14.49
CA ASN A 352 33.74 -9.48 15.67
C ASN A 352 33.06 -9.96 16.96
N LEU A 353 33.54 -11.10 17.48
CA LEU A 353 33.02 -11.77 18.68
C LEU A 353 32.97 -10.83 19.89
N ASN A 354 34.05 -10.07 20.15
CA ASN A 354 34.13 -9.20 21.31
C ASN A 354 33.11 -8.06 21.25
N ARG A 355 32.92 -7.49 20.07
CA ARG A 355 31.96 -6.43 19.88
C ARG A 355 30.52 -6.94 20.04
N ILE A 356 30.23 -8.15 19.55
CA ILE A 356 28.92 -8.80 19.75
C ILE A 356 28.71 -9.15 21.23
N ARG A 357 29.73 -9.63 21.94
CA ARG A 357 29.64 -9.88 23.39
C ARG A 357 29.25 -8.61 24.15
N THR A 358 29.90 -7.49 23.87
CA THR A 358 29.55 -6.17 24.44
C THR A 358 28.09 -5.81 24.22
N LEU A 359 27.53 -6.09 23.00
CA LEU A 359 26.12 -5.87 22.71
C LEU A 359 25.22 -6.67 23.65
N PHE A 360 25.52 -7.97 23.84
CA PHE A 360 24.72 -8.85 24.70
C PHE A 360 24.82 -8.48 26.18
N GLU A 361 26.00 -8.07 26.66
CA GLU A 361 26.21 -7.56 28.02
C GLU A 361 25.35 -6.31 28.29
N LEU A 362 25.31 -5.37 27.35
CA LEU A 362 24.58 -4.10 27.49
C LEU A 362 23.07 -4.27 27.43
N TYR A 363 22.57 -5.06 26.50
CA TYR A 363 21.13 -5.08 26.17
C TYR A 363 20.40 -6.36 26.56
N LYS A 364 21.11 -7.47 26.79
CA LYS A 364 20.56 -8.78 27.18
C LYS A 364 19.33 -9.18 26.35
N PRO A 365 19.48 -9.35 25.02
CA PRO A 365 18.36 -9.68 24.16
C PRO A 365 17.76 -11.04 24.52
N GLU A 366 16.42 -11.13 24.50
CA GLU A 366 15.66 -12.36 24.76
C GLU A 366 15.33 -13.09 23.47
N ILE A 367 15.19 -12.34 22.36
CA ILE A 367 14.91 -12.87 21.02
C ILE A 367 15.88 -12.28 20.02
N VAL A 368 16.45 -13.12 19.17
CA VAL A 368 17.37 -12.71 18.10
C VAL A 368 16.80 -13.09 16.74
N PHE A 369 16.68 -12.12 15.85
CA PHE A 369 16.48 -12.34 14.43
C PHE A 369 17.80 -12.09 13.70
N HIS A 370 18.39 -13.15 13.17
CA HIS A 370 19.69 -13.09 12.52
C HIS A 370 19.53 -13.03 11.00
N ALA A 371 19.52 -11.79 10.45
CA ALA A 371 19.41 -11.52 9.02
C ALA A 371 20.73 -11.00 8.40
N ALA A 372 21.79 -10.84 9.19
CA ALA A 372 23.11 -10.45 8.69
C ALA A 372 23.72 -11.57 7.84
N ALA A 373 23.96 -11.28 6.55
CA ALA A 373 24.61 -12.21 5.61
C ALA A 373 25.02 -11.48 4.33
N TYR A 374 26.04 -11.97 3.66
CA TYR A 374 26.31 -11.65 2.25
C TYR A 374 25.47 -12.56 1.35
N LYS A 375 24.79 -11.99 0.34
CA LYS A 375 23.78 -12.69 -0.46
C LYS A 375 24.06 -12.70 -1.98
N HIS A 376 25.01 -11.88 -2.45
CA HIS A 376 25.26 -11.74 -3.88
C HIS A 376 26.18 -12.85 -4.39
N VAL A 377 25.61 -13.80 -5.14
CA VAL A 377 26.33 -14.98 -5.63
C VAL A 377 27.63 -14.63 -6.37
N PRO A 378 27.65 -13.74 -7.41
CA PRO A 378 28.89 -13.44 -8.10
C PRO A 378 29.97 -12.79 -7.23
N MET A 379 29.57 -12.03 -6.21
CA MET A 379 30.52 -11.42 -5.27
C MET A 379 31.18 -12.48 -4.38
N MET A 380 30.38 -13.46 -3.91
CA MET A 380 30.88 -14.52 -3.04
C MET A 380 31.69 -15.57 -3.79
N GLU A 381 31.41 -15.81 -5.07
CA GLU A 381 32.25 -16.62 -5.93
C GLU A 381 33.67 -16.05 -6.08
N ASN A 382 33.77 -14.72 -6.11
CA ASN A 382 35.05 -14.02 -6.17
C ASN A 382 35.71 -13.81 -4.81
N ASN A 383 34.95 -13.95 -3.72
CA ASN A 383 35.41 -13.70 -2.35
C ASN A 383 34.90 -14.79 -1.37
N PRO A 384 35.32 -16.05 -1.49
CA PRO A 384 34.86 -17.14 -0.64
C PRO A 384 35.15 -16.91 0.85
N ALA A 385 36.29 -16.29 1.15
CA ALA A 385 36.70 -15.91 2.49
C ALA A 385 35.64 -15.09 3.22
N GLU A 386 35.10 -14.06 2.55
CA GLU A 386 34.07 -13.19 3.12
C GLU A 386 32.73 -13.92 3.36
N ALA A 387 32.38 -14.88 2.48
CA ALA A 387 31.21 -15.71 2.70
C ALA A 387 31.36 -16.58 3.96
N ILE A 388 32.55 -17.17 4.18
CA ILE A 388 32.84 -17.97 5.37
C ILE A 388 32.84 -17.10 6.63
N LEU A 389 33.52 -15.96 6.61
CA LEU A 389 33.61 -15.08 7.78
C LEU A 389 32.25 -14.50 8.20
N THR A 390 31.46 -14.05 7.22
CA THR A 390 30.17 -13.41 7.55
C THR A 390 29.07 -14.44 7.76
N ASN A 391 28.87 -15.34 6.79
CA ASN A 391 27.71 -16.23 6.81
C ASN A 391 27.90 -17.42 7.75
N VAL A 392 29.13 -17.94 7.90
CA VAL A 392 29.41 -19.10 8.77
C VAL A 392 29.89 -18.65 10.14
N LEU A 393 31.04 -17.97 10.23
CA LEU A 393 31.60 -17.53 11.51
C LEU A 393 30.69 -16.50 12.21
N GLY A 394 30.14 -15.54 11.45
CA GLY A 394 29.20 -14.55 12.00
C GLY A 394 27.96 -15.21 12.61
N THR A 395 27.36 -16.20 11.91
CA THR A 395 26.24 -16.99 12.45
C THR A 395 26.65 -17.78 13.69
N LYS A 396 27.84 -18.43 13.66
CA LYS A 396 28.37 -19.14 14.80
C LYS A 396 28.54 -18.22 16.01
N ASN A 397 29.20 -17.08 15.86
CA ASN A 397 29.40 -16.11 16.94
C ASN A 397 28.07 -15.68 17.58
N MET A 398 27.08 -15.36 16.74
CA MET A 398 25.76 -14.96 17.20
C MET A 398 25.04 -16.08 17.95
N ALA A 399 25.13 -17.31 17.46
CA ALA A 399 24.48 -18.47 18.10
C ALA A 399 25.14 -18.84 19.42
N ASP A 400 26.49 -18.89 19.49
CA ASP A 400 27.23 -19.21 20.68
C ASP A 400 26.98 -18.22 21.82
N ILE A 401 27.06 -16.92 21.52
CA ILE A 401 26.75 -15.87 22.49
C ILE A 401 25.28 -15.92 22.90
N SER A 402 24.36 -16.23 21.99
CA SER A 402 22.93 -16.37 22.32
C SER A 402 22.72 -17.49 23.34
N MET A 403 23.42 -18.62 23.22
CA MET A 403 23.38 -19.67 24.20
C MET A 403 24.01 -19.24 25.54
N GLU A 404 25.17 -18.60 25.49
CA GLU A 404 25.90 -18.15 26.69
C GLU A 404 25.05 -17.17 27.53
N PHE A 405 24.34 -16.26 26.89
CA PHE A 405 23.47 -15.26 27.54
C PHE A 405 22.03 -15.74 27.77
N GLY A 406 21.70 -16.97 27.42
CA GLY A 406 20.39 -17.58 27.68
C GLY A 406 19.25 -16.96 26.88
N VAL A 407 19.50 -16.58 25.61
CA VAL A 407 18.47 -16.12 24.67
C VAL A 407 17.38 -17.17 24.55
N GLU A 408 16.12 -16.76 24.65
CA GLU A 408 14.98 -17.68 24.56
C GLU A 408 14.82 -18.26 23.16
N LYS A 409 15.05 -17.43 22.13
CA LYS A 409 14.82 -17.79 20.74
C LYS A 409 15.80 -17.11 19.79
N PHE A 410 16.32 -17.90 18.87
CA PHE A 410 17.20 -17.46 17.79
C PHE A 410 16.60 -17.86 16.45
N VAL A 411 16.21 -16.88 15.63
CA VAL A 411 15.61 -17.09 14.30
C VAL A 411 16.63 -16.74 13.24
N MET A 412 17.14 -17.75 12.53
CA MET A 412 18.08 -17.60 11.42
C MET A 412 17.33 -17.41 10.10
N ILE A 413 17.71 -16.38 9.35
CA ILE A 413 17.23 -16.18 7.98
C ILE A 413 18.15 -16.94 7.01
N SER A 414 17.58 -17.86 6.24
CA SER A 414 18.26 -18.61 5.18
C SER A 414 17.59 -18.44 3.83
N THR A 415 18.00 -19.21 2.82
CA THR A 415 17.62 -19.04 1.43
C THR A 415 17.41 -20.38 0.75
N ASP A 416 16.64 -20.40 -0.35
CA ASP A 416 16.51 -21.50 -1.30
C ASP A 416 17.88 -21.98 -1.88
N LYS A 417 18.84 -21.07 -2.01
CA LYS A 417 20.19 -21.37 -2.53
C LYS A 417 21.06 -22.23 -1.62
N ALA A 418 20.64 -22.43 -0.37
CA ALA A 418 21.24 -23.40 0.55
C ALA A 418 20.86 -24.86 0.23
N VAL A 419 19.86 -25.08 -0.65
CA VAL A 419 19.41 -26.39 -1.12
C VAL A 419 20.23 -26.79 -2.35
N LYS A 420 20.94 -27.95 -2.30
CA LYS A 420 21.86 -28.38 -3.36
C LYS A 420 22.66 -27.19 -3.92
N PRO A 421 23.51 -26.58 -3.10
CA PRO A 421 24.17 -25.34 -3.50
C PRO A 421 25.04 -25.53 -4.76
N THR A 422 24.97 -24.56 -5.65
CA THR A 422 25.83 -24.51 -6.87
C THR A 422 26.87 -23.40 -6.79
N ASN A 423 26.96 -22.76 -5.66
CA ASN A 423 27.80 -21.60 -5.45
C ASN A 423 28.23 -21.44 -3.99
N VAL A 424 29.30 -20.68 -3.77
CA VAL A 424 29.91 -20.44 -2.46
C VAL A 424 28.92 -19.79 -1.48
N MET A 425 28.10 -18.84 -1.94
CA MET A 425 27.11 -18.17 -1.09
C MET A 425 26.07 -19.17 -0.56
N GLY A 426 25.51 -20.02 -1.43
CA GLY A 426 24.56 -21.06 -1.05
C GLY A 426 25.20 -22.08 -0.10
N ALA A 427 26.41 -22.53 -0.39
CA ALA A 427 27.18 -23.47 0.45
C ALA A 427 27.49 -22.87 1.83
N SER A 428 27.88 -21.58 1.91
CA SER A 428 28.10 -20.90 3.20
C SER A 428 26.82 -20.82 4.05
N LYS A 429 25.66 -20.55 3.45
CA LYS A 429 24.37 -20.57 4.14
C LYS A 429 23.98 -21.98 4.59
N ARG A 430 24.27 -23.00 3.78
CA ARG A 430 24.06 -24.40 4.16
C ARG A 430 24.90 -24.82 5.35
N LEU A 431 26.19 -24.43 5.38
CA LEU A 431 27.06 -24.66 6.55
C LEU A 431 26.53 -23.99 7.82
N ALA A 432 26.05 -22.76 7.69
CA ALA A 432 25.42 -22.06 8.81
C ALA A 432 24.14 -22.79 9.32
N GLU A 433 23.31 -23.31 8.42
CA GLU A 433 22.15 -24.15 8.79
C GLU A 433 22.57 -25.42 9.53
N ILE A 434 23.59 -26.12 9.02
CA ILE A 434 24.15 -27.33 9.61
C ILE A 434 24.66 -27.01 11.04
N TYR A 435 25.36 -25.88 11.21
CA TYR A 435 25.81 -25.44 12.52
C TYR A 435 24.64 -25.22 13.48
N ILE A 436 23.64 -24.43 13.07
CA ILE A 436 22.45 -24.14 13.88
C ILE A 436 21.68 -25.43 14.24
N GLN A 437 21.57 -26.37 13.31
CA GLN A 437 20.93 -27.66 13.59
C GLN A 437 21.73 -28.51 14.57
N SER A 438 23.09 -28.48 14.50
CA SER A 438 23.95 -29.22 15.41
C SER A 438 23.82 -28.76 16.87
N LEU A 439 23.43 -27.52 17.13
CA LEU A 439 23.20 -26.97 18.46
C LEU A 439 21.98 -27.58 19.19
N ASN A 440 21.11 -28.29 18.48
CA ASN A 440 19.98 -29.00 19.07
C ASN A 440 20.28 -30.49 19.34
N SER A 441 21.55 -30.93 19.19
CA SER A 441 21.95 -32.30 19.46
C SER A 441 21.98 -32.59 20.97
N PRO A 442 21.51 -33.78 21.42
CA PRO A 442 21.59 -34.19 22.82
C PRO A 442 23.03 -34.24 23.37
N GLU A 443 24.02 -34.42 22.50
CA GLU A 443 25.44 -34.54 22.86
C GLU A 443 26.01 -33.26 23.47
N ILE A 444 25.46 -32.10 23.15
CA ILE A 444 25.89 -30.80 23.72
C ILE A 444 25.70 -30.78 25.23
N ILE A 445 24.68 -31.47 25.76
CA ILE A 445 24.34 -31.51 27.17
C ILE A 445 25.36 -32.39 27.96
N SER A 446 25.98 -33.36 27.28
CA SER A 446 26.86 -34.37 27.93
C SER A 446 28.33 -33.95 28.00
N THR A 447 28.80 -33.01 27.18
CA THR A 447 30.23 -32.64 27.11
C THR A 447 30.68 -31.63 28.15
N GLY A 448 29.77 -31.02 28.92
CA GLY A 448 30.13 -30.05 29.97
C GLY A 448 30.73 -28.73 29.44
N GLU A 449 30.95 -28.61 28.13
CA GLU A 449 31.49 -27.39 27.51
C GLU A 449 30.48 -26.23 27.50
N ILE A 450 29.21 -26.55 27.72
CA ILE A 450 28.12 -25.57 27.72
C ILE A 450 27.34 -25.69 29.03
N THR A 451 27.22 -24.61 29.78
CA THR A 451 26.51 -24.55 31.06
C THR A 451 25.03 -24.90 30.92
N THR A 452 24.38 -25.36 31.99
CA THR A 452 22.94 -25.73 32.04
C THR A 452 21.98 -24.64 31.57
N GLN A 453 22.42 -23.39 31.44
CA GLN A 453 21.67 -22.29 30.85
C GLN A 453 21.60 -22.33 29.30
N ALA A 454 22.61 -22.91 28.65
CA ALA A 454 22.70 -23.03 27.19
C ALA A 454 21.60 -23.92 26.57
N SER A 455 21.01 -24.84 27.34
CA SER A 455 19.96 -25.75 26.88
C SER A 455 18.59 -25.08 26.64
N ARG A 456 18.48 -23.75 26.82
CA ARG A 456 17.20 -23.03 26.76
C ARG A 456 16.94 -22.29 25.42
N THR A 457 17.98 -22.01 24.61
CA THR A 457 17.83 -21.30 23.37
C THR A 457 17.17 -22.17 22.29
N ARG A 458 16.03 -21.73 21.76
CA ARG A 458 15.33 -22.41 20.66
C ARG A 458 15.82 -21.85 19.33
N PHE A 459 16.56 -22.65 18.59
CA PHE A 459 17.07 -22.29 17.27
C PHE A 459 16.06 -22.64 16.19
N VAL A 460 15.67 -21.66 15.39
CA VAL A 460 14.71 -21.77 14.31
C VAL A 460 15.36 -21.25 13.03
N THR A 461 15.28 -22.01 11.94
CA THR A 461 15.78 -21.58 10.63
C THR A 461 14.60 -21.37 9.67
N THR A 462 14.65 -20.32 8.86
CA THR A 462 13.65 -20.06 7.84
C THR A 462 14.29 -19.99 6.45
N ARG A 463 13.74 -20.73 5.48
CA ARG A 463 14.16 -20.74 4.08
C ARG A 463 13.08 -20.16 3.18
N PHE A 464 13.45 -19.24 2.33
CA PHE A 464 12.59 -18.70 1.27
C PHE A 464 13.44 -18.24 0.09
N GLY A 465 12.77 -18.05 -1.06
CA GLY A 465 13.41 -17.63 -2.31
C GLY A 465 13.63 -16.12 -2.40
N ASN A 466 13.58 -15.59 -3.62
CA ASN A 466 13.86 -14.17 -3.82
C ASN A 466 12.73 -13.29 -3.26
N VAL A 467 13.13 -12.13 -2.74
CA VAL A 467 12.19 -11.09 -2.31
C VAL A 467 12.21 -9.91 -3.28
N LEU A 468 11.02 -9.42 -3.62
CA LEU A 468 10.83 -8.34 -4.59
C LEU A 468 11.37 -7.02 -4.07
N GLY A 469 12.01 -6.25 -4.94
CA GLY A 469 12.45 -4.90 -4.62
C GLY A 469 13.59 -4.81 -3.61
N SER A 470 14.20 -5.95 -3.19
CA SER A 470 15.33 -5.91 -2.25
C SER A 470 16.56 -5.26 -2.90
N ASN A 471 17.37 -4.59 -2.06
CA ASN A 471 18.59 -3.89 -2.51
C ASN A 471 19.49 -4.80 -3.33
N GLY A 472 19.93 -4.31 -4.51
CA GLY A 472 20.78 -5.05 -5.45
C GLY A 472 20.09 -6.20 -6.19
N SER A 473 18.78 -6.35 -6.09
CA SER A 473 18.02 -7.38 -6.82
C SER A 473 17.69 -6.97 -8.25
N VAL A 474 17.06 -7.87 -9.00
CA VAL A 474 16.74 -7.70 -10.43
C VAL A 474 15.82 -6.50 -10.69
N ILE A 475 14.84 -6.22 -9.85
CA ILE A 475 13.86 -5.13 -10.06
C ILE A 475 14.52 -3.74 -10.01
N PRO A 476 15.28 -3.34 -8.98
CA PRO A 476 16.01 -2.08 -8.98
C PRO A 476 16.98 -1.94 -10.17
N ARG A 477 17.62 -3.06 -10.58
CA ARG A 477 18.50 -3.05 -11.75
C ARG A 477 17.74 -2.78 -13.03
N PHE A 478 16.64 -3.49 -13.29
CA PHE A 478 15.79 -3.27 -14.46
C PHE A 478 15.24 -1.85 -14.50
N LYS A 479 14.76 -1.33 -13.36
CA LYS A 479 14.30 0.05 -13.25
C LYS A 479 15.37 1.05 -13.69
N SER A 480 16.59 0.91 -13.17
CA SER A 480 17.72 1.77 -13.56
C SER A 480 18.09 1.64 -15.05
N GLN A 481 17.99 0.45 -15.64
CA GLN A 481 18.24 0.24 -17.07
C GLN A 481 17.13 0.86 -17.93
N ILE A 482 15.86 0.76 -17.54
CA ILE A 482 14.73 1.39 -18.23
C ILE A 482 14.84 2.91 -18.17
N GLU A 483 15.17 3.49 -17.01
CA GLU A 483 15.35 4.94 -16.83
C GLU A 483 16.45 5.49 -17.75
N LYS A 484 17.49 4.71 -18.00
CA LYS A 484 18.60 5.06 -18.92
C LYS A 484 18.29 4.78 -20.39
N ARG A 485 17.11 4.22 -20.70
CA ARG A 485 16.74 3.71 -22.04
C ARG A 485 17.80 2.78 -22.65
N GLY A 486 18.56 2.11 -21.79
CA GLY A 486 19.54 1.11 -22.20
C GLY A 486 18.92 -0.29 -22.24
N PRO A 487 19.58 -1.29 -22.81
CA PRO A 487 19.04 -2.62 -22.85
C PRO A 487 18.89 -3.21 -21.44
N ILE A 488 17.78 -3.92 -21.21
CA ILE A 488 17.64 -4.76 -20.02
C ILE A 488 18.48 -6.02 -20.22
N THR A 489 19.30 -6.35 -19.22
CA THR A 489 20.14 -7.54 -19.27
C THR A 489 19.50 -8.68 -18.48
N VAL A 490 19.16 -9.76 -19.17
CA VAL A 490 18.66 -11.02 -18.62
C VAL A 490 19.72 -12.10 -18.85
N THR A 491 19.94 -12.99 -17.88
CA THR A 491 21.01 -13.97 -17.99
C THR A 491 20.66 -15.11 -18.94
N ASP A 492 19.39 -15.55 -18.96
CA ASP A 492 18.93 -16.62 -19.86
C ASP A 492 17.43 -16.44 -20.15
N PRO A 493 16.93 -16.77 -21.38
CA PRO A 493 15.51 -16.66 -21.73
C PRO A 493 14.59 -17.53 -20.87
N GLU A 494 15.05 -18.69 -20.44
CA GLU A 494 14.25 -19.66 -19.68
C GLU A 494 14.43 -19.52 -18.16
N ILE A 495 15.27 -18.59 -17.69
CA ILE A 495 15.53 -18.45 -16.27
C ILE A 495 14.26 -18.07 -15.50
N THR A 496 13.97 -18.84 -14.46
CA THR A 496 12.83 -18.57 -13.56
C THR A 496 13.29 -18.33 -12.13
N ARG A 497 12.52 -17.55 -11.39
CA ARG A 497 12.71 -17.34 -9.96
C ARG A 497 11.38 -17.32 -9.24
N TYR A 498 11.40 -17.78 -8.02
CA TYR A 498 10.29 -17.58 -7.09
C TYR A 498 10.41 -16.20 -6.46
N PHE A 499 9.30 -15.49 -6.34
CA PHE A 499 9.26 -14.18 -5.72
C PHE A 499 8.22 -14.10 -4.61
N MET A 500 8.55 -13.32 -3.59
CA MET A 500 7.70 -12.98 -2.48
C MET A 500 7.89 -11.49 -2.16
N THR A 501 6.90 -10.81 -1.62
CA THR A 501 7.12 -9.43 -1.15
C THR A 501 7.92 -9.45 0.16
N ILE A 502 8.67 -8.37 0.43
CA ILE A 502 9.45 -8.27 1.69
C ILE A 502 8.53 -8.34 2.92
N PRO A 503 7.40 -7.59 2.98
CA PRO A 503 6.47 -7.71 4.11
C PRO A 503 5.91 -9.13 4.29
N GLU A 504 5.57 -9.82 3.20
CA GLU A 504 5.08 -11.20 3.23
C GLU A 504 6.14 -12.16 3.81
N ALA A 505 7.38 -12.07 3.33
CA ALA A 505 8.48 -12.91 3.82
C ALA A 505 8.68 -12.72 5.33
N VAL A 506 8.70 -11.48 5.80
CA VAL A 506 8.88 -11.16 7.22
C VAL A 506 7.68 -11.61 8.07
N GLN A 507 6.46 -11.48 7.56
CA GLN A 507 5.29 -12.02 8.24
C GLN A 507 5.41 -13.52 8.48
N LEU A 508 5.86 -14.28 7.47
CA LEU A 508 6.08 -15.72 7.62
C LEU A 508 7.27 -16.04 8.55
N VAL A 509 8.33 -15.23 8.56
CA VAL A 509 9.44 -15.36 9.51
C VAL A 509 8.96 -15.18 10.94
N MET A 510 8.12 -14.18 11.21
CA MET A 510 7.57 -13.97 12.56
C MET A 510 6.64 -15.11 12.98
N GLU A 511 5.79 -15.60 12.07
CA GLU A 511 4.91 -16.74 12.34
C GLU A 511 5.71 -18.01 12.60
N ALA A 512 6.74 -18.31 11.78
CA ALA A 512 7.65 -19.43 11.98
C ALA A 512 8.42 -19.28 13.31
N GLY A 513 8.89 -18.09 13.62
CA GLY A 513 9.51 -17.78 14.91
C GLY A 513 8.59 -18.08 16.08
N ALA A 514 7.33 -17.61 16.02
CA ALA A 514 6.37 -17.81 17.10
C ALA A 514 6.01 -19.30 17.32
N MET A 515 5.93 -20.11 16.25
CA MET A 515 5.58 -21.54 16.35
C MET A 515 6.78 -22.44 16.63
N GLY A 516 8.03 -21.96 16.42
CA GLY A 516 9.24 -22.77 16.51
C GLY A 516 9.52 -23.31 17.91
N LYS A 517 9.84 -24.62 17.98
CA LYS A 517 10.18 -25.35 19.21
C LYS A 517 11.67 -25.60 19.36
N GLY A 518 12.44 -25.40 18.29
CA GLY A 518 13.89 -25.57 18.19
C GLY A 518 14.31 -26.73 17.28
N GLY A 519 15.28 -26.46 16.41
CA GLY A 519 15.86 -27.41 15.44
C GLY A 519 15.11 -27.54 14.12
N GLU A 520 13.99 -26.82 13.94
CA GLU A 520 13.23 -26.88 12.71
C GLU A 520 13.82 -25.95 11.64
N ILE A 521 13.68 -26.38 10.37
CA ILE A 521 13.83 -25.53 9.18
C ILE A 521 12.45 -25.30 8.58
N TYR A 522 11.98 -24.08 8.62
CA TYR A 522 10.71 -23.67 8.06
C TYR A 522 10.86 -23.24 6.60
N LEU A 523 10.04 -23.80 5.75
CA LEU A 523 10.02 -23.60 4.31
C LEU A 523 8.77 -22.81 3.95
N PHE A 524 8.93 -21.73 3.20
CA PHE A 524 7.79 -20.91 2.80
C PHE A 524 7.33 -21.25 1.40
N ASP A 525 6.01 -21.35 1.23
CA ASP A 525 5.39 -21.53 -0.08
C ASP A 525 5.57 -20.28 -0.93
N MET A 526 6.42 -20.41 -1.93
CA MET A 526 6.80 -19.33 -2.83
C MET A 526 5.80 -19.13 -3.99
N GLY A 527 4.75 -19.96 -4.09
CA GLY A 527 3.80 -19.94 -5.19
C GLY A 527 4.42 -20.40 -6.52
N LYS A 528 4.02 -19.77 -7.63
CA LYS A 528 4.50 -20.14 -8.97
C LYS A 528 5.81 -19.42 -9.32
N PRO A 529 6.73 -20.09 -10.04
CA PRO A 529 7.93 -19.44 -10.54
C PRO A 529 7.58 -18.44 -11.67
N VAL A 530 8.34 -17.35 -11.73
CA VAL A 530 8.17 -16.27 -12.71
C VAL A 530 9.38 -16.25 -13.66
N LYS A 531 9.16 -16.23 -14.98
CA LYS A 531 10.23 -16.02 -15.96
C LYS A 531 10.77 -14.59 -15.84
N ILE A 532 12.09 -14.46 -15.78
CA ILE A 532 12.71 -13.14 -15.61
C ILE A 532 12.52 -12.26 -16.85
N VAL A 533 12.42 -12.86 -18.03
CA VAL A 533 12.11 -12.14 -19.26
C VAL A 533 10.69 -11.54 -19.23
N ASP A 534 9.70 -12.27 -18.70
CA ASP A 534 8.34 -11.75 -18.58
C ASP A 534 8.28 -10.58 -17.56
N LEU A 535 9.05 -10.68 -16.49
CA LEU A 535 9.23 -9.59 -15.53
C LEU A 535 9.81 -8.35 -16.21
N ALA A 536 10.83 -8.50 -17.04
CA ALA A 536 11.45 -7.41 -17.79
C ALA A 536 10.44 -6.73 -18.75
N VAL A 537 9.72 -7.54 -19.55
CA VAL A 537 8.68 -7.06 -20.47
C VAL A 537 7.61 -6.27 -19.73
N ASN A 538 7.11 -6.79 -18.60
CA ASN A 538 6.09 -6.13 -17.80
C ASN A 538 6.61 -4.81 -17.21
N MET A 539 7.85 -4.75 -16.76
CA MET A 539 8.45 -3.51 -16.22
C MET A 539 8.63 -2.44 -17.30
N ILE A 540 9.03 -2.79 -18.53
CA ILE A 540 9.10 -1.85 -19.65
C ILE A 540 7.71 -1.27 -19.94
N LYS A 541 6.69 -2.14 -20.03
CA LYS A 541 5.30 -1.71 -20.29
C LYS A 541 4.76 -0.81 -19.16
N LEU A 542 5.03 -1.13 -17.90
CA LEU A 542 4.65 -0.30 -16.75
C LEU A 542 5.31 1.09 -16.79
N ALA A 543 6.49 1.19 -17.37
CA ALA A 543 7.16 2.48 -17.61
C ALA A 543 6.55 3.27 -18.80
N GLY A 544 5.53 2.73 -19.49
CA GLY A 544 4.91 3.33 -20.65
C GLY A 544 5.75 3.21 -21.94
N LEU A 545 6.66 2.24 -21.98
CA LEU A 545 7.57 1.99 -23.09
C LEU A 545 7.23 0.65 -23.79
N THR A 546 7.61 0.53 -25.05
CA THR A 546 7.38 -0.67 -25.86
C THR A 546 8.60 -1.59 -25.81
N PRO A 547 8.46 -2.85 -25.33
CA PRO A 547 9.55 -3.82 -25.34
C PRO A 547 10.08 -4.05 -26.76
N TYR A 548 11.40 -4.21 -26.89
CA TYR A 548 12.13 -4.42 -28.13
C TYR A 548 12.07 -3.27 -29.16
N VAL A 549 11.38 -2.15 -28.84
CA VAL A 549 11.31 -0.93 -29.67
C VAL A 549 11.97 0.23 -28.94
N ASP A 550 11.47 0.55 -27.74
CA ASP A 550 12.02 1.65 -26.92
C ASP A 550 13.17 1.18 -26.01
N VAL A 551 13.09 -0.08 -25.55
CA VAL A 551 14.09 -0.73 -24.68
C VAL A 551 14.25 -2.19 -25.10
N ASP A 552 15.47 -2.56 -25.48
CA ASP A 552 15.82 -3.93 -25.83
C ASP A 552 16.04 -4.81 -24.60
N ILE A 553 15.90 -6.14 -24.79
CA ILE A 553 16.23 -7.16 -23.80
C ILE A 553 17.37 -8.00 -24.37
N VAL A 554 18.54 -8.01 -23.70
CA VAL A 554 19.74 -8.70 -24.13
C VAL A 554 20.04 -9.85 -23.18
N PHE A 555 20.39 -11.02 -23.76
CA PHE A 555 20.76 -12.20 -22.99
C PHE A 555 22.29 -12.26 -22.86
N THR A 556 22.77 -12.39 -21.58
CA THR A 556 24.19 -12.29 -21.24
C THR A 556 24.87 -13.63 -20.94
N GLY A 557 24.11 -14.72 -20.88
CA GLY A 557 24.55 -16.00 -20.33
C GLY A 557 24.46 -16.07 -18.81
N LEU A 558 24.38 -17.30 -18.28
CA LEU A 558 24.33 -17.53 -16.82
C LEU A 558 25.64 -17.06 -16.17
N ARG A 559 25.51 -16.42 -15.01
CA ARG A 559 26.65 -15.96 -14.21
C ARG A 559 27.25 -17.13 -13.41
N PRO A 560 28.52 -17.00 -12.98
CA PRO A 560 29.14 -17.99 -12.09
C PRO A 560 28.27 -18.33 -10.89
N GLY A 561 28.02 -19.62 -10.64
CA GLY A 561 27.20 -20.13 -9.56
C GLY A 561 25.68 -20.00 -9.75
N GLU A 562 25.21 -19.46 -10.88
CA GLU A 562 23.78 -19.21 -11.09
C GLU A 562 23.05 -20.45 -11.61
N LYS A 563 21.91 -20.81 -10.98
CA LYS A 563 21.00 -21.87 -11.45
C LYS A 563 20.01 -21.33 -12.47
N LEU A 564 19.63 -22.14 -13.46
CA LEU A 564 18.53 -21.84 -14.36
C LEU A 564 17.18 -21.86 -13.60
N TYR A 565 16.98 -22.87 -12.76
CA TYR A 565 15.82 -23.06 -11.90
C TYR A 565 16.26 -23.21 -10.44
N GLU A 566 15.57 -22.57 -9.52
CA GLU A 566 15.81 -22.71 -8.08
C GLU A 566 14.93 -23.82 -7.49
N GLU A 567 15.50 -24.60 -6.57
CA GLU A 567 14.82 -25.66 -5.85
C GLU A 567 14.51 -25.17 -4.42
N LEU A 568 13.27 -25.37 -3.97
CA LEU A 568 12.87 -25.01 -2.61
C LEU A 568 13.15 -26.11 -1.60
N LEU A 569 13.29 -27.37 -2.08
CA LEU A 569 13.38 -28.60 -1.28
C LEU A 569 14.43 -29.53 -1.86
N LEU A 570 15.06 -30.33 -1.00
CA LEU A 570 15.75 -31.55 -1.42
C LEU A 570 14.69 -32.61 -1.80
N ILE A 571 14.98 -33.44 -2.79
CA ILE A 571 14.06 -34.49 -3.26
C ILE A 571 13.70 -35.47 -2.12
N ASP A 572 14.62 -35.69 -1.17
CA ASP A 572 14.52 -36.61 -0.07
C ASP A 572 14.12 -35.94 1.29
N GLU A 573 13.86 -34.62 1.30
CA GLU A 573 13.38 -33.94 2.50
C GLU A 573 11.90 -34.26 2.74
N GLU A 574 11.58 -35.04 3.77
CA GLU A 574 10.21 -35.20 4.24
C GLU A 574 9.67 -33.88 4.77
N ILE A 575 8.49 -33.53 4.30
CA ILE A 575 7.83 -32.26 4.62
C ILE A 575 6.69 -32.51 5.59
N ILE A 576 6.72 -31.81 6.71
CA ILE A 576 5.64 -31.84 7.70
C ILE A 576 4.81 -30.55 7.54
N PRO A 577 3.49 -30.66 7.35
CA PRO A 577 2.62 -29.49 7.29
C PRO A 577 2.53 -28.80 8.66
N THR A 578 2.29 -27.49 8.68
CA THR A 578 2.02 -26.73 9.89
C THR A 578 0.55 -26.27 9.92
N HIS A 579 0.14 -25.59 10.99
CA HIS A 579 -1.17 -24.96 11.04
C HIS A 579 -1.32 -23.80 10.03
N HIS A 580 -0.21 -23.27 9.53
CA HIS A 580 -0.20 -22.20 8.53
C HIS A 580 -0.01 -22.79 7.12
N PRO A 581 -0.94 -22.57 6.17
CA PRO A 581 -0.93 -23.26 4.86
C PRO A 581 0.33 -22.92 4.02
N LYS A 582 0.93 -21.76 4.23
CA LYS A 582 2.13 -21.32 3.50
C LYS A 582 3.45 -21.64 4.22
N ILE A 583 3.41 -22.36 5.34
CA ILE A 583 4.62 -22.73 6.10
C ILE A 583 4.65 -24.25 6.26
N LYS A 584 5.74 -24.86 5.85
CA LYS A 584 6.04 -26.28 6.02
C LYS A 584 7.32 -26.44 6.83
N ILE A 585 7.53 -27.58 7.44
CA ILE A 585 8.75 -27.92 8.18
C ILE A 585 9.49 -28.98 7.38
N SER A 586 10.78 -28.78 7.15
CA SER A 586 11.69 -29.83 6.70
C SER A 586 12.06 -30.72 7.89
N GLN A 587 12.15 -32.03 7.63
CA GLN A 587 12.55 -32.99 8.65
C GLN A 587 13.89 -32.63 9.28
N LYS A 588 14.00 -32.81 10.59
CA LYS A 588 15.22 -32.52 11.34
C LYS A 588 16.32 -33.53 10.98
N VAL A 589 17.48 -33.04 10.59
CA VAL A 589 18.68 -33.85 10.41
C VAL A 589 19.56 -33.62 11.66
N ALA A 590 19.98 -34.71 12.31
CA ALA A 590 20.90 -34.63 13.43
C ALA A 590 22.34 -34.53 12.93
N TYR A 591 23.04 -33.49 13.35
CA TYR A 591 24.45 -33.30 13.07
C TYR A 591 25.25 -33.36 14.38
N ASN A 592 26.40 -34.04 14.34
CA ASN A 592 27.31 -34.07 15.50
C ASN A 592 27.95 -32.70 15.70
N TYR A 593 27.72 -32.07 16.85
CA TYR A 593 28.20 -30.73 17.15
C TYR A 593 29.74 -30.63 17.14
N LEU A 594 30.43 -31.58 17.75
CA LEU A 594 31.89 -31.56 17.84
C LEU A 594 32.53 -31.59 16.45
N TYR A 595 32.00 -32.46 15.60
CA TYR A 595 32.46 -32.58 14.21
C TYR A 595 32.23 -31.27 13.42
N VAL A 596 31.02 -30.72 13.47
CA VAL A 596 30.69 -29.48 12.76
C VAL A 596 31.50 -28.28 13.27
N ASN A 597 31.67 -28.18 14.60
CA ASN A 597 32.46 -27.12 15.23
C ASN A 597 33.95 -27.20 14.81
N GLN A 598 34.54 -28.42 14.76
CA GLN A 598 35.89 -28.61 14.29
C GLN A 598 36.07 -28.19 12.83
N ILE A 599 35.15 -28.58 11.96
CA ILE A 599 35.15 -28.22 10.55
C ILE A 599 35.13 -26.69 10.34
N ILE A 600 34.29 -25.98 11.12
CA ILE A 600 34.24 -24.51 11.02
C ILE A 600 35.57 -23.91 11.48
N LYS A 601 36.21 -24.45 12.54
CA LYS A 601 37.55 -24.03 12.97
C LYS A 601 38.59 -24.23 11.87
N ASP A 602 38.57 -25.38 11.20
CA ASP A 602 39.48 -25.69 10.09
C ASP A 602 39.27 -24.71 8.91
N LEU A 603 38.03 -24.40 8.57
CA LEU A 603 37.71 -23.40 7.53
C LEU A 603 38.23 -21.99 7.88
N ILE A 604 38.14 -21.59 9.15
CA ILE A 604 38.68 -20.32 9.62
C ILE A 604 40.20 -20.28 9.55
N VAL A 605 40.86 -21.38 9.86
CA VAL A 605 42.34 -21.51 9.74
C VAL A 605 42.72 -21.38 8.25
N LEU A 606 42.06 -22.13 7.35
CA LEU A 606 42.30 -22.05 5.89
C LEU A 606 42.05 -20.64 5.32
N ASN A 607 41.14 -19.89 5.94
CA ASN A 607 40.89 -18.51 5.55
C ASN A 607 42.12 -17.61 5.79
N ASN A 608 42.87 -17.84 6.86
CA ASN A 608 44.07 -17.08 7.16
C ASN A 608 45.22 -17.36 6.15
N ASP A 609 45.20 -18.53 5.52
CA ASP A 609 46.18 -18.92 4.48
C ASP A 609 45.90 -18.27 3.11
N GLY A 610 44.76 -17.64 2.93
CA GLY A 610 44.37 -16.92 1.71
C GLY A 610 44.16 -17.80 0.47
N ASN A 611 43.95 -19.12 0.65
CA ASN A 611 43.77 -20.08 -0.44
C ASN A 611 42.29 -20.42 -0.68
N ASP A 612 41.66 -19.69 -1.59
CA ASP A 612 40.26 -19.87 -1.96
C ASP A 612 39.90 -21.31 -2.38
N LEU A 613 40.81 -21.97 -3.13
CA LEU A 613 40.57 -23.33 -3.65
C LEU A 613 40.47 -24.34 -2.50
N ASN A 614 41.38 -24.26 -1.51
CA ASN A 614 41.35 -25.15 -0.36
C ASN A 614 40.13 -24.95 0.51
N MET A 615 39.68 -23.67 0.67
CA MET A 615 38.47 -23.36 1.39
C MET A 615 37.24 -23.97 0.71
N VAL A 616 37.07 -23.77 -0.59
CA VAL A 616 35.93 -24.30 -1.34
C VAL A 616 35.99 -25.83 -1.44
N LYS A 617 37.18 -26.43 -1.57
CA LYS A 617 37.35 -27.88 -1.48
C LYS A 617 36.82 -28.40 -0.13
N LYS A 618 37.22 -27.76 0.97
CA LYS A 618 36.75 -28.14 2.31
C LYS A 618 35.24 -27.98 2.45
N MET A 619 34.63 -26.93 1.87
CA MET A 619 33.17 -26.78 1.85
C MET A 619 32.48 -27.92 1.10
N LYS A 620 33.03 -28.40 -0.02
CA LYS A 620 32.50 -29.54 -0.78
C LYS A 620 32.61 -30.87 -0.03
N GLU A 621 33.69 -31.07 0.72
CA GLU A 621 33.83 -32.25 1.59
C GLU A 621 32.73 -32.36 2.67
N ILE A 622 32.25 -31.22 3.13
CA ILE A 622 31.23 -31.15 4.20
C ILE A 622 29.83 -31.19 3.63
N ILE A 623 29.64 -30.62 2.45
CA ILE A 623 28.34 -30.54 1.76
C ILE A 623 28.46 -31.36 0.47
N PRO A 624 28.20 -32.68 0.50
CA PRO A 624 28.32 -33.53 -0.67
C PRO A 624 27.45 -33.08 -1.86
N ASP A 625 26.32 -32.42 -1.57
CA ASP A 625 25.40 -31.89 -2.59
C ASP A 625 25.89 -30.56 -3.20
N TYR A 626 27.03 -30.02 -2.79
CA TYR A 626 27.60 -28.80 -3.36
C TYR A 626 28.32 -29.11 -4.66
N ILE A 627 27.66 -28.90 -5.78
CA ILE A 627 28.20 -29.03 -7.12
C ILE A 627 28.25 -27.65 -7.75
N SER A 628 29.46 -27.17 -8.10
CA SER A 628 29.64 -25.85 -8.71
C SER A 628 29.00 -25.80 -10.11
N ASN A 629 28.46 -24.64 -10.48
CA ASN A 629 27.88 -24.45 -11.80
C ASN A 629 28.42 -23.16 -12.42
N ASN A 630 29.01 -23.26 -13.63
CA ASN A 630 29.59 -22.13 -14.36
C ASN A 630 30.59 -21.32 -13.51
N SER A 631 31.38 -22.00 -12.68
CA SER A 631 32.29 -21.42 -11.70
C SER A 631 33.73 -21.93 -11.86
N ARG A 632 34.69 -21.12 -11.45
CA ARG A 632 36.11 -21.51 -11.37
C ARG A 632 36.37 -22.71 -10.44
N PHE A 633 35.38 -23.09 -9.65
CA PHE A 633 35.46 -24.19 -8.69
C PHE A 633 34.89 -25.51 -9.20
N GLU A 634 34.46 -25.60 -10.46
CA GLU A 634 33.99 -26.86 -11.08
C GLU A 634 35.09 -27.95 -11.15
N GLU A 635 36.37 -27.55 -11.31
CA GLU A 635 37.47 -28.50 -11.30
C GLU A 635 37.55 -29.30 -9.99
N LEU A 636 37.10 -28.73 -8.89
CA LEU A 636 37.08 -29.40 -7.58
C LEU A 636 36.01 -30.49 -7.47
N ASP A 637 34.96 -30.46 -8.31
CA ASP A 637 33.90 -31.48 -8.31
C ASP A 637 34.44 -32.83 -8.81
N LEU A 638 35.39 -32.81 -9.76
CA LEU A 638 36.05 -33.99 -10.27
C LEU A 638 37.00 -34.63 -9.26
N LEU A 639 37.54 -33.84 -8.31
CA LEU A 639 38.49 -34.30 -7.28
C LEU A 639 37.78 -34.89 -6.05
N VAL A 640 36.52 -34.56 -5.81
CA VAL A 640 35.74 -35.06 -4.68
C VAL A 640 34.94 -36.32 -5.04
N ALA A 641 34.71 -36.55 -6.35
CA ALA A 641 33.99 -37.74 -6.86
C ALA A 641 34.90 -39.00 -6.95
N ASN A 642 36.21 -38.86 -6.79
CA ASN A 642 37.18 -39.95 -6.72
C ASN A 642 37.65 -40.15 -5.27
#